data_5007e9e0fdc6d5c770a78272ec014443
#
_entry.id   5007e9e0fdc6d5c770a78272ec014443
#
_cell.length_a   1.000
_cell.length_b   1.000
_cell.length_c   1.000
_cell.angle_alpha   90.00
_cell.angle_beta   90.00
_cell.angle_gamma   90.00
#
_symmetry.space_group_name_H-M   'P 1'
#
loop_
_entity.id
_entity.type
_entity.pdbx_description
1 polymer ?
#
loop_
_entity_poly.entity_id
_entity_poly.type
_entity_poly.pdbx_seq_one_letter_code
_entity_poly.pdbx_strand_id
1 'polypeptide(L)'
;MSAAPNVAVVLLIGILYCAGRLLVDRLALLAYPWCDHQLMCYDYAEELAASVDKSVDPCDNLYEHVCAHWPRRYPAFNSNFAFLQARTLTFLLHQLEHPGFEHESLAVRRIVTGYQACVLAFTEHREDIQVLFDVLSKFNVTWPSLTLPKHFDVMEYLLGLSLDYNLGTPLLLKLEPYLRTDRRYGLSLDFVIPTGSAADQYKPKMITNCMPSVVPSIGHDSALRFGEKIFHAYAGMLVSLVHFTEATLAQSYTTIGELAHNLRRQVADSALLSAINKHLPQDMQVDKDEEVLVLNNTYLVLNDMLTIANWSRYVDLVLFSGWNMVITYNYGMSSSMLRCMDPNAPGLYSVAAAQTCLDAMNEVAGYALARFFVDRAAQSRAVLDVSDTWNAVRDATRGNFPTLSWMDQSTAAGAIKHVDSLASFIALPAHLNSSQALDAFYDYLEADQSQPFFHWFIKSWKQRSDKLKRLIREDPNVQVHREDMPLSSVDVNAFYLPLYHIMAILPAIMAPPYVSPGLAPAVNYGSIGKILGHELSHAFDPRFTTQTRTGDIATWWSQSSYANFKDRLECVRSQLANYTDSESHGFNALSETFADTAGTEKARLAYDSLPTQPGMLGYSQEQLFFVAGCFEFCAKYPYSWEALGKYPAFALRCNLPVSNEKKFAAAFKCPTGAALNPPKRCTFH
;
A
#
# COMPACT_ATOMS: atom_id res chain seq x y z
N MET A 1 49.69 -8.34 -40.26
CA MET A 1 49.10 -9.71 -40.33
C MET A 1 49.08 -10.32 -38.93
N SER A 2 48.05 -10.15 -38.10
CA SER A 2 47.85 -10.90 -36.83
C SER A 2 46.44 -10.73 -36.18
N ALA A 3 45.39 -10.48 -36.97
CA ALA A 3 44.04 -10.31 -36.43
C ALA A 3 43.11 -11.57 -36.57
N ALA A 4 43.56 -12.60 -37.28
CA ALA A 4 42.74 -13.77 -37.58
C ALA A 4 42.55 -14.78 -36.45
N PRO A 5 43.50 -15.02 -35.48
CA PRO A 5 43.28 -16.01 -34.42
C PRO A 5 42.27 -15.57 -33.36
N ASN A 6 42.09 -14.27 -33.13
CA ASN A 6 41.17 -13.80 -32.08
C ASN A 6 39.67 -13.90 -32.46
N VAL A 7 39.34 -13.75 -33.74
CA VAL A 7 37.98 -13.89 -34.24
C VAL A 7 37.50 -15.35 -34.20
N ALA A 8 38.37 -16.29 -34.54
CA ALA A 8 38.07 -17.73 -34.46
C ALA A 8 37.84 -18.19 -33.00
N VAL A 9 38.62 -17.70 -32.05
CA VAL A 9 38.47 -18.02 -30.64
C VAL A 9 37.17 -17.44 -30.06
N VAL A 10 36.81 -16.19 -30.42
CA VAL A 10 35.54 -15.55 -29.97
C VAL A 10 34.34 -16.29 -30.58
N LEU A 11 34.41 -16.69 -31.87
CA LEU A 11 33.36 -17.47 -32.50
C LEU A 11 33.24 -18.87 -31.84
N LEU A 12 34.34 -19.53 -31.51
CA LEU A 12 34.33 -20.85 -30.88
C LEU A 12 33.75 -20.77 -29.45
N ILE A 13 34.11 -19.73 -28.68
CA ILE A 13 33.52 -19.46 -27.36
C ILE A 13 32.02 -19.17 -27.48
N GLY A 14 31.60 -18.37 -28.46
CA GLY A 14 30.20 -18.09 -28.74
C GLY A 14 29.40 -19.34 -29.11
N ILE A 15 29.97 -20.21 -29.97
CA ILE A 15 29.33 -21.49 -30.34
C ILE A 15 29.25 -22.45 -29.15
N LEU A 16 30.31 -22.55 -28.33
CA LEU A 16 30.31 -23.40 -27.14
C LEU A 16 29.32 -22.88 -26.07
N TYR A 17 29.21 -21.58 -25.94
CA TYR A 17 28.23 -20.94 -25.05
C TYR A 17 26.79 -21.20 -25.54
N CYS A 18 26.50 -21.01 -26.84
CA CYS A 18 25.20 -21.30 -27.41
C CYS A 18 24.83 -22.78 -27.35
N ALA A 19 25.79 -23.66 -27.64
CA ALA A 19 25.59 -25.10 -27.55
C ALA A 19 25.38 -25.58 -26.12
N GLY A 20 26.15 -25.02 -25.16
CA GLY A 20 25.99 -25.30 -23.73
C GLY A 20 24.60 -24.82 -23.22
N ARG A 21 24.16 -23.64 -23.66
CA ARG A 21 22.87 -23.10 -23.32
C ARG A 21 21.71 -23.92 -23.89
N LEU A 22 21.80 -24.33 -25.17
CA LEU A 22 20.83 -25.23 -25.82
C LEU A 22 20.75 -26.61 -25.13
N LEU A 23 21.88 -27.12 -24.63
CA LEU A 23 21.89 -28.36 -23.85
C LEU A 23 21.27 -28.22 -22.48
N VAL A 24 21.54 -27.09 -21.79
CA VAL A 24 20.91 -26.75 -20.50
C VAL A 24 19.41 -26.56 -20.67
N ASP A 25 18.98 -25.84 -21.72
CA ASP A 25 17.56 -25.63 -22.03
C ASP A 25 16.84 -26.96 -22.36
N ARG A 26 17.50 -27.89 -23.08
CA ARG A 26 16.93 -29.22 -23.36
C ARG A 26 16.86 -30.11 -22.10
N LEU A 27 17.89 -30.08 -21.26
CA LEU A 27 17.89 -30.82 -19.99
C LEU A 27 16.85 -30.25 -19.02
N ALA A 28 16.69 -28.93 -18.99
CA ALA A 28 15.68 -28.26 -18.20
C ALA A 28 14.25 -28.58 -18.69
N LEU A 29 14.02 -28.65 -19.99
CA LEU A 29 12.75 -29.10 -20.60
C LEU A 29 12.37 -30.53 -20.20
N LEU A 30 13.36 -31.41 -20.05
CA LEU A 30 13.13 -32.78 -19.56
C LEU A 30 12.81 -32.81 -18.06
N ALA A 31 13.36 -31.86 -17.29
CA ALA A 31 13.10 -31.71 -15.86
C ALA A 31 11.80 -30.95 -15.56
N TYR A 32 11.42 -30.01 -16.45
CA TYR A 32 10.27 -29.14 -16.28
C TYR A 32 9.47 -29.02 -17.60
N PRO A 33 8.70 -30.04 -17.97
CA PRO A 33 8.03 -30.14 -19.29
C PRO A 33 6.96 -29.08 -19.57
N TRP A 34 6.59 -28.27 -18.58
CA TRP A 34 5.63 -27.14 -18.70
C TRP A 34 6.28 -25.79 -18.90
N CYS A 35 7.60 -25.71 -18.81
CA CYS A 35 8.30 -24.47 -19.08
C CYS A 35 8.39 -24.26 -20.58
N ASP A 36 7.48 -23.53 -21.19
CA ASP A 36 7.49 -23.15 -22.61
C ASP A 36 8.71 -22.27 -22.96
N HIS A 37 9.94 -22.79 -22.79
CA HIS A 37 11.22 -22.13 -23.05
C HIS A 37 11.42 -20.76 -22.38
N GLN A 38 10.69 -20.46 -21.29
CA GLN A 38 10.81 -19.19 -20.58
C GLN A 38 11.81 -19.32 -19.42
N LEU A 39 12.90 -18.55 -19.47
CA LEU A 39 13.92 -18.47 -18.41
C LEU A 39 13.31 -18.28 -17.01
N MET A 40 12.27 -17.45 -16.89
CA MET A 40 11.60 -17.19 -15.62
C MET A 40 10.97 -18.42 -14.97
N CYS A 41 10.57 -19.40 -15.76
CA CYS A 41 10.04 -20.67 -15.26
C CYS A 41 11.12 -21.52 -14.60
N TYR A 42 12.30 -21.58 -15.19
CA TYR A 42 13.44 -22.31 -14.62
C TYR A 42 13.93 -21.65 -13.34
N ASP A 43 14.05 -20.33 -13.35
CA ASP A 43 14.47 -19.56 -12.19
C ASP A 43 13.56 -19.83 -10.99
N TYR A 44 12.23 -19.80 -11.17
CA TYR A 44 11.28 -20.10 -10.12
C TYR A 44 11.43 -21.53 -9.57
N ALA A 45 11.55 -22.51 -10.47
CA ALA A 45 11.67 -23.92 -10.06
C ALA A 45 12.97 -24.18 -9.29
N GLU A 46 14.09 -23.56 -9.72
CA GLU A 46 15.36 -23.65 -9.00
C GLU A 46 15.32 -22.95 -7.63
N GLU A 47 14.71 -21.78 -7.55
CA GLU A 47 14.56 -21.04 -6.30
C GLU A 47 13.71 -21.81 -5.29
N LEU A 48 12.59 -22.36 -5.73
CA LEU A 48 11.73 -23.19 -4.90
C LEU A 48 12.47 -24.46 -4.46
N ALA A 49 13.14 -25.17 -5.37
CA ALA A 49 13.90 -26.39 -5.04
C ALA A 49 15.02 -26.11 -4.02
N ALA A 50 15.71 -24.97 -4.13
CA ALA A 50 16.77 -24.58 -3.22
C ALA A 50 16.27 -24.14 -1.83
N SER A 51 14.99 -23.77 -1.73
CA SER A 51 14.34 -23.31 -0.50
C SER A 51 13.80 -24.45 0.37
N VAL A 52 13.41 -25.57 -0.26
CA VAL A 52 12.70 -26.70 0.35
C VAL A 52 13.62 -27.57 1.19
N ASP A 53 13.15 -27.96 2.38
CA ASP A 53 13.74 -29.04 3.19
C ASP A 53 12.81 -30.26 3.19
N LYS A 54 13.14 -31.27 2.38
CA LYS A 54 12.36 -32.51 2.26
C LYS A 54 12.43 -33.40 3.49
N SER A 55 13.31 -33.11 4.47
CA SER A 55 13.38 -33.85 5.73
C SER A 55 12.27 -33.46 6.71
N VAL A 56 11.66 -32.29 6.52
CA VAL A 56 10.54 -31.82 7.34
C VAL A 56 9.23 -32.38 6.76
N ASP A 57 8.41 -33.00 7.62
CA ASP A 57 7.09 -33.47 7.23
C ASP A 57 6.14 -32.27 7.00
N PRO A 58 5.60 -32.08 5.77
CA PRO A 58 4.67 -31.00 5.49
C PRO A 58 3.36 -31.09 6.31
N CYS A 59 3.01 -32.26 6.86
CA CYS A 59 1.86 -32.43 7.72
C CYS A 59 2.05 -31.83 9.12
N ASP A 60 3.29 -31.66 9.55
CA ASP A 60 3.64 -31.05 10.83
C ASP A 60 3.92 -29.55 10.66
N ASN A 61 4.67 -29.17 9.62
CA ASN A 61 5.01 -27.76 9.36
C ASN A 61 5.34 -27.53 7.89
N LEU A 62 4.34 -27.05 7.12
CA LEU A 62 4.51 -26.74 5.71
C LEU A 62 5.50 -25.59 5.51
N TYR A 63 5.51 -24.60 6.42
CA TYR A 63 6.41 -23.46 6.30
C TYR A 63 7.87 -23.91 6.35
N GLU A 64 8.26 -24.67 7.35
CA GLU A 64 9.63 -25.19 7.44
C GLU A 64 9.96 -26.15 6.29
N HIS A 65 8.99 -26.94 5.83
CA HIS A 65 9.19 -27.79 4.64
C HIS A 65 9.54 -26.96 3.41
N VAL A 66 8.90 -25.81 3.19
CA VAL A 66 9.06 -24.99 1.98
C VAL A 66 10.17 -23.96 2.10
N CYS A 67 10.36 -23.35 3.27
CA CYS A 67 11.15 -22.13 3.45
C CYS A 67 12.45 -22.30 4.25
N ALA A 68 12.74 -23.48 4.82
CA ALA A 68 13.84 -23.66 5.75
C ALA A 68 15.22 -23.19 5.23
N HIS A 69 15.46 -23.35 3.94
CA HIS A 69 16.73 -22.95 3.33
C HIS A 69 16.73 -21.57 2.70
N TRP A 70 15.57 -20.91 2.58
CA TRP A 70 15.43 -19.59 1.97
C TRP A 70 16.33 -18.52 2.63
N PRO A 71 16.45 -18.42 3.99
CA PRO A 71 17.29 -17.39 4.62
C PRO A 71 18.78 -17.53 4.30
N ARG A 72 19.23 -18.76 4.01
CA ARG A 72 20.64 -19.00 3.60
C ARG A 72 20.91 -18.55 2.17
N ARG A 73 19.89 -18.64 1.31
CA ARG A 73 19.95 -18.22 -0.10
C ARG A 73 19.92 -16.70 -0.21
N TYR A 74 19.10 -16.03 0.62
CA TYR A 74 18.85 -14.59 0.57
C TYR A 74 19.14 -13.90 1.91
N PRO A 75 20.38 -13.94 2.41
CA PRO A 75 20.72 -13.46 3.76
C PRO A 75 20.54 -11.94 3.93
N ALA A 76 20.55 -11.18 2.83
CA ALA A 76 20.39 -9.73 2.81
C ALA A 76 18.92 -9.27 2.92
N PHE A 77 17.96 -10.18 2.69
CA PHE A 77 16.53 -9.82 2.65
C PHE A 77 15.77 -10.43 3.82
N ASN A 78 14.78 -9.70 4.29
CA ASN A 78 13.94 -10.14 5.41
C ASN A 78 12.81 -11.07 4.95
N SER A 79 12.36 -10.97 3.70
CA SER A 79 11.27 -11.79 3.14
C SER A 79 11.30 -11.78 1.61
N ASN A 80 10.51 -12.65 0.98
CA ASN A 80 10.27 -12.60 -0.47
C ASN A 80 9.65 -11.26 -0.92
N PHE A 81 8.79 -10.64 -0.09
CA PHE A 81 8.28 -9.29 -0.35
C PHE A 81 9.43 -8.27 -0.44
N ALA A 82 10.33 -8.27 0.55
CA ALA A 82 11.49 -7.37 0.55
C ALA A 82 12.45 -7.64 -0.61
N PHE A 83 12.65 -8.91 -0.99
CA PHE A 83 13.46 -9.28 -2.14
C PHE A 83 12.86 -8.77 -3.46
N LEU A 84 11.56 -8.99 -3.68
CA LEU A 84 10.89 -8.48 -4.88
C LEU A 84 10.83 -6.95 -4.89
N GLN A 85 10.62 -6.32 -3.73
CA GLN A 85 10.65 -4.86 -3.59
C GLN A 85 11.99 -4.28 -4.06
N ALA A 86 13.10 -4.86 -3.62
CA ALA A 86 14.44 -4.42 -4.04
C ALA A 86 14.67 -4.61 -5.55
N ARG A 87 14.20 -5.71 -6.13
CA ARG A 87 14.25 -5.95 -7.59
C ARG A 87 13.43 -4.93 -8.36
N THR A 88 12.23 -4.62 -7.89
CA THR A 88 11.34 -3.60 -8.47
C THR A 88 12.00 -2.23 -8.48
N LEU A 89 12.56 -1.82 -7.35
CA LEU A 89 13.28 -0.55 -7.23
C LEU A 89 14.47 -0.49 -8.17
N THR A 90 15.32 -1.51 -8.17
CA THR A 90 16.48 -1.59 -9.08
C THR A 90 16.05 -1.48 -10.54
N PHE A 91 14.96 -2.14 -10.91
CA PHE A 91 14.42 -2.07 -12.26
C PHE A 91 13.98 -0.65 -12.62
N LEU A 92 13.18 0.01 -11.78
CA LEU A 92 12.66 1.36 -12.02
C LEU A 92 13.79 2.38 -12.09
N LEU A 93 14.73 2.33 -11.15
CA LEU A 93 15.89 3.22 -11.14
C LEU A 93 16.68 3.11 -12.45
N HIS A 94 16.94 1.88 -12.91
CA HIS A 94 17.61 1.67 -14.19
C HIS A 94 16.84 2.27 -15.39
N GLN A 95 15.50 2.19 -15.39
CA GLN A 95 14.69 2.78 -16.46
C GLN A 95 14.73 4.32 -16.41
N LEU A 96 14.61 4.91 -15.23
CA LEU A 96 14.56 6.35 -15.01
C LEU A 96 15.91 7.03 -15.27
N GLU A 97 17.02 6.33 -15.03
CA GLU A 97 18.38 6.82 -15.25
C GLU A 97 18.89 6.63 -16.68
N HIS A 98 18.15 5.90 -17.54
CA HIS A 98 18.60 5.60 -18.87
C HIS A 98 18.68 6.88 -19.73
N PRO A 99 19.86 7.22 -20.26
CA PRO A 99 20.02 8.41 -21.11
C PRO A 99 19.29 8.20 -22.44
N GLY A 100 18.53 9.20 -22.87
CA GLY A 100 17.78 9.15 -24.14
C GLY A 100 16.50 8.33 -24.05
N PHE A 101 15.93 8.17 -22.85
CA PHE A 101 14.62 7.55 -22.68
C PHE A 101 13.55 8.32 -23.47
N GLU A 102 12.89 7.63 -24.37
CA GLU A 102 11.75 8.15 -25.14
C GLU A 102 10.50 7.35 -24.82
N HIS A 103 9.39 8.03 -24.69
CA HIS A 103 8.08 7.42 -24.48
C HIS A 103 7.00 8.24 -25.19
N GLU A 104 5.94 7.59 -25.67
CA GLU A 104 4.82 8.27 -26.33
C GLU A 104 4.08 9.22 -25.38
N SER A 105 3.83 8.78 -24.13
CA SER A 105 3.15 9.59 -23.13
C SER A 105 4.02 10.75 -22.64
N LEU A 106 3.43 11.95 -22.65
CA LEU A 106 4.03 13.16 -22.10
C LEU A 106 4.17 13.07 -20.58
N ALA A 107 3.19 12.47 -19.89
CA ALA A 107 3.24 12.28 -18.44
C ALA A 107 4.44 11.42 -18.04
N VAL A 108 4.71 10.33 -18.74
CA VAL A 108 5.87 9.46 -18.48
C VAL A 108 7.18 10.23 -18.72
N ARG A 109 7.28 10.99 -19.81
CA ARG A 109 8.47 11.82 -20.06
C ARG A 109 8.69 12.88 -18.96
N ARG A 110 7.62 13.54 -18.50
CA ARG A 110 7.69 14.53 -17.41
C ARG A 110 8.20 13.92 -16.10
N ILE A 111 7.76 12.71 -15.78
CA ILE A 111 8.23 11.99 -14.58
C ILE A 111 9.72 11.66 -14.71
N VAL A 112 10.16 11.15 -15.85
CA VAL A 112 11.58 10.84 -16.06
C VAL A 112 12.43 12.09 -15.90
N THR A 113 12.03 13.20 -16.53
CA THR A 113 12.74 14.50 -16.39
C THR A 113 12.69 14.99 -14.94
N GLY A 114 11.54 14.88 -14.26
CA GLY A 114 11.40 15.26 -12.85
C GLY A 114 12.29 14.43 -11.94
N TYR A 115 12.36 13.11 -12.14
CA TYR A 115 13.26 12.22 -11.42
C TYR A 115 14.72 12.61 -11.61
N GLN A 116 15.15 12.81 -12.87
CA GLN A 116 16.52 13.20 -13.18
C GLN A 116 16.89 14.57 -12.59
N ALA A 117 15.98 15.53 -12.62
CA ALA A 117 16.15 16.84 -11.99
C ALA A 117 16.26 16.72 -10.46
N CYS A 118 15.49 15.84 -9.85
CA CYS A 118 15.55 15.53 -8.42
C CYS A 118 16.92 14.95 -8.04
N VAL A 119 17.37 13.91 -8.72
CA VAL A 119 18.68 13.28 -8.47
C VAL A 119 19.81 14.29 -8.66
N LEU A 120 19.72 15.12 -9.70
CA LEU A 120 20.70 16.19 -9.94
C LEU A 120 20.74 17.22 -8.80
N ALA A 121 19.58 17.61 -8.26
CA ALA A 121 19.50 18.52 -7.12
C ALA A 121 20.24 17.96 -5.90
N PHE A 122 20.09 16.66 -5.61
CA PHE A 122 20.83 16.01 -4.53
C PHE A 122 22.34 15.88 -4.81
N THR A 123 22.73 15.51 -6.02
CA THR A 123 24.15 15.33 -6.38
C THR A 123 24.91 16.64 -6.46
N GLU A 124 24.28 17.72 -6.87
CA GLU A 124 24.83 19.07 -6.91
C GLU A 124 24.68 19.84 -5.58
N HIS A 125 24.09 19.18 -4.56
CA HIS A 125 23.85 19.76 -3.24
C HIS A 125 23.03 21.06 -3.29
N ARG A 126 22.04 21.12 -4.19
CA ARG A 126 21.09 22.24 -4.23
C ARG A 126 20.15 22.17 -3.03
N GLU A 127 19.82 23.34 -2.51
CA GLU A 127 18.95 23.51 -1.35
C GLU A 127 17.76 24.37 -1.75
N ASP A 128 16.57 23.74 -1.94
CA ASP A 128 15.36 24.42 -2.41
C ASP A 128 14.33 24.66 -1.27
N ILE A 129 14.83 24.76 -0.03
CA ILE A 129 14.00 24.93 1.18
C ILE A 129 13.13 26.20 1.15
N GLN A 130 13.52 27.22 0.35
CA GLN A 130 12.75 28.46 0.24
C GLN A 130 11.31 28.23 -0.20
N VAL A 131 11.05 27.21 -1.00
CA VAL A 131 9.70 26.83 -1.43
C VAL A 131 8.78 26.50 -0.25
N LEU A 132 9.32 25.85 0.79
CA LEU A 132 8.59 25.60 2.04
C LEU A 132 8.18 26.93 2.70
N PHE A 133 9.10 27.86 2.85
CA PHE A 133 8.84 29.16 3.45
C PHE A 133 7.83 29.95 2.63
N ASP A 134 7.88 29.85 1.30
CA ASP A 134 6.92 30.49 0.40
C ASP A 134 5.51 29.91 0.56
N VAL A 135 5.37 28.60 0.75
CA VAL A 135 4.08 27.95 1.06
C VAL A 135 3.54 28.45 2.39
N LEU A 136 4.35 28.47 3.46
CA LEU A 136 3.92 28.90 4.79
C LEU A 136 3.60 30.41 4.82
N SER A 137 4.31 31.21 4.04
CA SER A 137 4.07 32.66 3.96
C SER A 137 2.70 33.02 3.40
N LYS A 138 2.07 32.16 2.56
CA LYS A 138 0.69 32.33 2.08
C LYS A 138 -0.34 32.35 3.21
N PHE A 139 0.00 31.72 4.34
CA PHE A 139 -0.80 31.72 5.56
C PHE A 139 -0.32 32.75 6.60
N ASN A 140 0.51 33.73 6.18
CA ASN A 140 1.14 34.71 7.06
C ASN A 140 2.02 34.08 8.16
N VAL A 141 2.59 32.91 7.91
CA VAL A 141 3.48 32.19 8.83
C VAL A 141 4.92 32.40 8.44
N THR A 142 5.73 32.90 9.37
CA THR A 142 7.19 32.89 9.30
C THR A 142 7.68 31.69 10.10
N TRP A 143 8.30 30.71 9.45
CA TRP A 143 8.74 29.47 10.09
C TRP A 143 10.27 29.31 9.98
N PRO A 144 10.98 28.84 11.02
CA PRO A 144 10.49 28.62 12.37
C PRO A 144 10.41 29.93 13.17
N SER A 145 9.33 30.13 13.91
CA SER A 145 9.14 31.33 14.74
C SER A 145 8.40 30.98 16.04
N LEU A 146 8.71 31.70 17.09
CA LEU A 146 8.00 31.60 18.37
C LEU A 146 6.83 32.60 18.48
N THR A 147 6.55 33.34 17.41
CA THR A 147 5.49 34.34 17.37
C THR A 147 4.60 34.13 16.16
N LEU A 148 3.30 34.39 16.37
CA LEU A 148 2.30 34.35 15.32
C LEU A 148 1.65 35.73 15.14
N PRO A 149 1.08 36.04 13.98
CA PRO A 149 0.32 37.27 13.75
C PRO A 149 -0.83 37.40 14.76
N LYS A 150 -1.21 38.65 15.10
CA LYS A 150 -2.28 38.92 16.10
C LYS A 150 -3.64 38.32 15.74
N HIS A 151 -3.92 38.13 14.43
CA HIS A 151 -5.16 37.59 13.88
C HIS A 151 -4.91 36.28 13.13
N PHE A 152 -4.04 35.43 13.67
CA PHE A 152 -3.76 34.15 13.07
C PHE A 152 -4.97 33.22 13.21
N ASP A 153 -5.44 32.71 12.05
CA ASP A 153 -6.51 31.71 12.00
C ASP A 153 -5.89 30.32 11.84
N VAL A 154 -5.91 29.56 12.93
CA VAL A 154 -5.34 28.21 12.98
C VAL A 154 -6.13 27.23 12.10
N MET A 155 -7.47 27.41 11.97
CA MET A 155 -8.29 26.54 11.15
C MET A 155 -8.03 26.78 9.66
N GLU A 156 -7.96 28.05 9.24
CA GLU A 156 -7.59 28.39 7.87
C GLU A 156 -6.19 27.80 7.51
N TYR A 157 -5.23 27.93 8.44
CA TYR A 157 -3.89 27.41 8.24
C TYR A 157 -3.88 25.88 8.07
N LEU A 158 -4.51 25.12 8.99
CA LEU A 158 -4.50 23.65 8.94
C LEU A 158 -5.30 23.12 7.74
N LEU A 159 -6.48 23.67 7.50
CA LEU A 159 -7.34 23.25 6.38
C LEU A 159 -6.77 23.67 5.04
N GLY A 160 -6.10 24.82 4.97
CA GLY A 160 -5.45 25.27 3.75
C GLY A 160 -4.25 24.38 3.37
N LEU A 161 -3.40 24.03 4.33
CA LEU A 161 -2.31 23.06 4.09
C LEU A 161 -2.87 21.71 3.62
N SER A 162 -3.97 21.27 4.22
CA SER A 162 -4.63 20.03 3.89
C SER A 162 -5.26 20.07 2.48
N LEU A 163 -6.14 21.01 2.20
CA LEU A 163 -6.88 21.11 0.95
C LEU A 163 -6.01 21.52 -0.26
N ASP A 164 -5.01 22.38 -0.04
CA ASP A 164 -4.16 22.86 -1.14
C ASP A 164 -2.96 21.97 -1.42
N TYR A 165 -2.44 21.29 -0.39
CA TYR A 165 -1.21 20.50 -0.50
C TYR A 165 -1.37 19.04 -0.04
N ASN A 166 -2.61 18.61 0.31
CA ASN A 166 -2.90 17.27 0.84
C ASN A 166 -1.96 16.88 2.01
N LEU A 167 -1.64 17.84 2.86
CA LEU A 167 -0.70 17.69 3.94
C LEU A 167 -1.44 17.58 5.27
N GLY A 168 -1.45 16.39 5.88
CA GLY A 168 -1.97 16.17 7.23
C GLY A 168 -1.02 16.74 8.29
N THR A 169 -1.41 17.85 8.99
CA THR A 169 -0.55 18.56 9.93
C THR A 169 -1.26 19.09 11.19
N PRO A 170 -1.81 18.33 12.05
CA PRO A 170 -2.17 16.90 12.07
C PRO A 170 -3.52 16.59 11.41
N LEU A 171 -4.25 17.61 10.97
CA LEU A 171 -5.58 17.51 10.42
C LEU A 171 -5.49 17.32 8.91
N LEU A 172 -6.17 16.33 8.38
CA LEU A 172 -6.27 16.06 6.95
C LEU A 172 -7.73 16.13 6.52
N LEU A 173 -8.09 17.21 5.83
CA LEU A 173 -9.37 17.36 5.13
C LEU A 173 -9.14 17.12 3.64
N LYS A 174 -9.74 16.09 3.09
CA LYS A 174 -9.59 15.70 1.67
C LYS A 174 -10.92 15.28 1.06
N LEU A 175 -10.95 15.04 -0.23
CA LEU A 175 -12.10 14.47 -0.92
C LEU A 175 -11.94 12.95 -1.01
N GLU A 176 -12.97 12.22 -0.59
CA GLU A 176 -13.07 10.77 -0.67
C GLU A 176 -14.48 10.33 -1.05
N PRO A 177 -14.63 9.14 -1.68
CA PRO A 177 -15.94 8.56 -1.90
C PRO A 177 -16.58 8.14 -0.57
N TYR A 178 -17.87 8.39 -0.41
CA TYR A 178 -18.62 7.93 0.76
C TYR A 178 -19.08 6.48 0.61
N LEU A 179 -18.98 5.71 1.70
CA LEU A 179 -19.47 4.32 1.80
C LEU A 179 -20.99 4.26 1.98
N ARG A 180 -21.76 4.87 1.09
CA ARG A 180 -23.22 4.95 1.19
C ARG A 180 -23.90 4.38 -0.03
N THR A 181 -25.21 4.09 0.08
CA THR A 181 -26.03 3.71 -1.06
C THR A 181 -26.10 4.79 -2.13
N ASP A 182 -26.04 6.06 -1.73
CA ASP A 182 -25.92 7.25 -2.56
C ASP A 182 -24.45 7.67 -2.69
N ARG A 183 -23.58 6.78 -3.11
CA ARG A 183 -22.14 7.04 -3.24
C ARG A 183 -21.86 8.34 -3.98
N ARG A 184 -21.11 9.22 -3.35
CA ARG A 184 -20.61 10.46 -3.92
C ARG A 184 -19.26 10.80 -3.34
N TYR A 185 -18.48 11.61 -4.05
CA TYR A 185 -17.32 12.25 -3.45
C TYR A 185 -17.77 13.33 -2.49
N GLY A 186 -17.21 13.33 -1.31
CA GLY A 186 -17.46 14.32 -0.27
C GLY A 186 -16.22 14.60 0.57
N LEU A 187 -16.35 15.52 1.51
CA LEU A 187 -15.28 15.89 2.41
C LEU A 187 -15.06 14.79 3.46
N SER A 188 -13.81 14.37 3.62
CA SER A 188 -13.39 13.44 4.67
C SER A 188 -12.39 14.14 5.58
N LEU A 189 -12.61 14.04 6.89
CA LEU A 189 -11.77 14.61 7.92
C LEU A 189 -11.07 13.48 8.68
N ASP A 190 -9.76 13.48 8.65
CA ASP A 190 -8.92 12.52 9.36
C ASP A 190 -7.90 13.22 10.25
N PHE A 191 -7.38 12.49 11.22
CA PHE A 191 -6.31 12.94 12.10
C PHE A 191 -5.07 12.09 11.84
N VAL A 192 -4.03 12.75 11.34
CA VAL A 192 -2.81 12.07 10.86
C VAL A 192 -1.61 12.52 11.68
N ILE A 193 -1.05 11.60 12.47
CA ILE A 193 0.24 11.76 13.13
C ILE A 193 1.15 10.58 12.81
N PRO A 194 2.43 10.82 12.57
CA PRO A 194 3.40 9.76 12.37
C PRO A 194 3.54 8.87 13.60
N THR A 195 3.54 7.56 13.38
CA THR A 195 3.70 6.53 14.42
C THR A 195 4.80 5.54 14.04
N GLY A 196 5.14 4.62 14.94
CA GLY A 196 6.18 3.61 14.68
C GLY A 196 7.56 4.23 14.48
N SER A 197 8.32 3.77 13.50
CA SER A 197 9.68 4.27 13.20
C SER A 197 9.70 5.73 12.75
N ALA A 198 8.63 6.23 12.14
CA ALA A 198 8.52 7.64 11.76
C ALA A 198 8.46 8.58 12.97
N ALA A 199 8.04 8.10 14.14
CA ALA A 199 8.04 8.86 15.39
C ALA A 199 9.44 9.34 15.81
N ASP A 200 10.49 8.61 15.43
CA ASP A 200 11.88 8.97 15.78
C ASP A 200 12.30 10.32 15.19
N GLN A 201 11.71 10.72 14.08
CA GLN A 201 11.96 11.99 13.40
C GLN A 201 11.46 13.21 14.18
N TYR A 202 10.59 12.97 15.18
CA TYR A 202 10.02 14.01 16.07
C TYR A 202 10.71 14.07 17.43
N LYS A 203 11.72 13.24 17.70
CA LYS A 203 12.50 13.33 18.93
C LYS A 203 13.30 14.64 18.99
N PRO A 204 13.38 15.31 20.15
CA PRO A 204 14.07 16.60 20.28
C PRO A 204 15.51 16.55 19.76
N LYS A 205 16.24 15.47 20.03
CA LYS A 205 17.61 15.29 19.57
C LYS A 205 17.70 15.26 18.02
N MET A 206 16.79 14.59 17.36
CA MET A 206 16.76 14.53 15.89
C MET A 206 16.47 15.90 15.31
N ILE A 207 15.45 16.58 15.80
CA ILE A 207 15.06 17.91 15.35
C ILE A 207 16.20 18.90 15.58
N THR A 208 16.81 18.92 16.78
CA THR A 208 17.93 19.81 17.11
C THR A 208 19.12 19.62 16.17
N ASN A 209 19.44 18.38 15.86
CA ASN A 209 20.56 18.06 14.98
C ASN A 209 20.29 18.43 13.53
N CYS A 210 19.05 18.24 13.03
CA CYS A 210 18.69 18.43 11.62
C CYS A 210 18.17 19.85 11.32
N MET A 211 17.74 20.61 12.30
CA MET A 211 17.25 21.98 12.10
C MET A 211 18.27 22.91 11.39
N PRO A 212 19.60 22.83 11.64
CA PRO A 212 20.59 23.60 10.88
C PRO A 212 20.64 23.26 9.39
N SER A 213 20.21 22.07 8.98
CA SER A 213 20.09 21.70 7.57
C SER A 213 18.93 22.41 6.87
N VAL A 214 17.95 22.88 7.65
CA VAL A 214 16.76 23.61 7.16
C VAL A 214 16.95 25.12 7.30
N VAL A 215 17.52 25.54 8.42
CA VAL A 215 17.79 26.94 8.77
C VAL A 215 19.27 27.10 9.16
N PRO A 216 20.18 27.30 8.19
CA PRO A 216 21.64 27.30 8.46
C PRO A 216 22.11 28.33 9.48
N SER A 217 21.38 29.43 9.64
CA SER A 217 21.69 30.48 10.61
C SER A 217 21.23 30.23 12.03
N ILE A 218 20.53 29.09 12.28
CA ILE A 218 19.97 28.80 13.58
C ILE A 218 21.06 28.42 14.60
N GLY A 219 21.07 29.10 15.75
CA GLY A 219 21.94 28.70 16.86
C GLY A 219 21.44 27.44 17.56
N HIS A 220 22.35 26.66 18.14
CA HIS A 220 22.06 25.40 18.83
C HIS A 220 20.94 25.52 19.88
N ASP A 221 21.00 26.55 20.74
CA ASP A 221 19.99 26.77 21.77
C ASP A 221 18.60 27.07 21.20
N SER A 222 18.53 27.71 20.05
CA SER A 222 17.27 27.96 19.35
C SER A 222 16.73 26.68 18.74
N ALA A 223 17.61 25.88 18.08
CA ALA A 223 17.22 24.58 17.54
C ALA A 223 16.71 23.63 18.62
N LEU A 224 17.33 23.63 19.81
CA LEU A 224 16.89 22.85 20.96
C LEU A 224 15.49 23.28 21.41
N ARG A 225 15.26 24.59 21.61
CA ARG A 225 13.95 25.12 21.99
C ARG A 225 12.86 24.78 20.98
N PHE A 226 13.16 24.85 19.68
CA PHE A 226 12.20 24.43 18.66
C PHE A 226 11.94 22.92 18.70
N GLY A 227 13.00 22.12 18.87
CA GLY A 227 12.90 20.68 19.00
C GLY A 227 12.02 20.24 20.18
N GLU A 228 12.19 20.87 21.33
CA GLU A 228 11.35 20.62 22.53
C GLU A 228 9.88 20.99 22.29
N LYS A 229 9.61 22.12 21.64
CA LYS A 229 8.23 22.56 21.35
C LYS A 229 7.54 21.68 20.32
N ILE A 230 8.22 21.31 19.24
CA ILE A 230 7.71 20.38 18.23
C ILE A 230 7.40 19.02 18.86
N PHE A 231 8.31 18.50 19.68
CA PHE A 231 8.09 17.24 20.39
C PHE A 231 6.93 17.33 21.38
N HIS A 232 6.81 18.45 22.09
CA HIS A 232 5.70 18.66 23.04
C HIS A 232 4.34 18.66 22.32
N ALA A 233 4.24 19.31 21.16
CA ALA A 233 3.05 19.27 20.34
C ALA A 233 2.76 17.83 19.83
N TYR A 234 3.78 17.15 19.31
CA TYR A 234 3.68 15.77 18.86
C TYR A 234 3.22 14.82 19.98
N ALA A 235 3.86 14.88 21.15
CA ALA A 235 3.53 14.02 22.28
C ALA A 235 2.11 14.28 22.83
N GLY A 236 1.68 15.54 22.87
CA GLY A 236 0.32 15.91 23.24
C GLY A 236 -0.72 15.31 22.29
N MET A 237 -0.49 15.41 20.98
CA MET A 237 -1.38 14.81 19.97
C MET A 237 -1.42 13.28 20.07
N LEU A 238 -0.27 12.65 20.31
CA LEU A 238 -0.18 11.19 20.48
C LEU A 238 -0.96 10.72 21.72
N VAL A 239 -0.91 11.44 22.82
CA VAL A 239 -1.70 11.15 24.04
C VAL A 239 -3.18 11.27 23.75
N SER A 240 -3.63 12.34 23.09
CA SER A 240 -5.04 12.51 22.69
C SER A 240 -5.49 11.37 21.76
N LEU A 241 -4.66 10.99 20.79
CA LEU A 241 -4.98 9.88 19.88
C LEU A 241 -5.15 8.56 20.65
N VAL A 242 -4.21 8.21 21.53
CA VAL A 242 -4.29 6.97 22.33
C VAL A 242 -5.53 6.96 23.21
N HIS A 243 -5.87 8.09 23.83
CA HIS A 243 -7.05 8.21 24.70
C HIS A 243 -8.37 7.93 23.96
N PHE A 244 -8.46 8.26 22.66
CA PHE A 244 -9.67 8.11 21.86
C PHE A 244 -9.68 6.88 20.94
N THR A 245 -8.56 6.17 20.76
CA THR A 245 -8.46 4.97 19.87
C THR A 245 -8.92 3.67 20.54
N GLU A 246 -9.16 3.63 21.84
CA GLU A 246 -9.78 2.46 22.48
C GLU A 246 -11.25 2.22 22.05
N ALA A 247 -11.88 3.22 21.45
CA ALA A 247 -13.17 3.07 20.82
C ALA A 247 -12.95 2.83 19.32
N THR A 248 -13.08 1.58 18.88
CA THR A 248 -13.24 1.11 17.46
C THR A 248 -13.02 2.16 16.39
N LEU A 249 -12.36 1.80 15.27
CA LEU A 249 -12.27 2.58 14.03
C LEU A 249 -13.66 3.06 13.59
N ALA A 250 -14.16 4.12 14.25
CA ALA A 250 -15.50 4.62 14.03
C ALA A 250 -15.44 5.61 12.86
N GLN A 251 -16.12 5.27 11.79
CA GLN A 251 -16.48 6.22 10.73
C GLN A 251 -17.83 6.81 11.10
N SER A 252 -17.95 8.11 11.10
CA SER A 252 -19.21 8.80 11.33
C SER A 252 -19.44 9.90 10.30
N TYR A 253 -20.68 10.07 9.90
CA TYR A 253 -21.08 11.20 9.05
C TYR A 253 -21.68 12.29 9.95
N THR A 254 -21.24 13.52 9.75
CA THR A 254 -21.78 14.71 10.37
C THR A 254 -21.92 15.83 9.34
N THR A 255 -22.47 16.96 9.70
CA THR A 255 -22.46 18.15 8.83
C THR A 255 -21.38 19.13 9.25
N ILE A 256 -20.97 20.03 8.34
CA ILE A 256 -20.02 21.10 8.70
C ILE A 256 -20.57 21.93 9.86
N GLY A 257 -21.89 22.18 9.87
CA GLY A 257 -22.56 22.91 10.95
C GLY A 257 -22.52 22.18 12.30
N GLU A 258 -22.77 20.87 12.32
CA GLU A 258 -22.66 20.05 13.52
C GLU A 258 -21.21 19.95 14.01
N LEU A 259 -20.27 19.80 13.09
CA LEU A 259 -18.83 19.78 13.41
C LEU A 259 -18.39 21.11 14.04
N ALA A 260 -18.78 22.24 13.43
CA ALA A 260 -18.52 23.57 13.96
C ALA A 260 -19.17 23.78 15.35
N HIS A 261 -20.42 23.29 15.53
CA HIS A 261 -21.11 23.34 16.82
C HIS A 261 -20.36 22.55 17.91
N ASN A 262 -19.85 21.38 17.58
CA ASN A 262 -19.09 20.56 18.51
C ASN A 262 -17.72 21.18 18.86
N LEU A 263 -17.16 22.01 17.99
CA LEU A 263 -15.94 22.79 18.21
C LEU A 263 -16.21 24.20 18.76
N ARG A 264 -17.47 24.55 19.07
CA ARG A 264 -17.98 25.89 19.39
C ARG A 264 -17.20 26.65 20.48
N ARG A 265 -16.61 25.95 21.42
CA ARG A 265 -15.83 26.60 22.49
C ARG A 265 -14.51 27.17 22.02
N GLN A 266 -14.04 26.74 20.85
CA GLN A 266 -12.71 27.02 20.31
C GLN A 266 -12.72 27.75 18.97
N VAL A 267 -13.74 27.51 18.14
CA VAL A 267 -13.85 28.04 16.78
C VAL A 267 -15.26 28.60 16.60
N ALA A 268 -15.39 29.81 16.07
CA ALA A 268 -16.71 30.36 15.73
C ALA A 268 -17.39 29.51 14.65
N ASP A 269 -18.72 29.31 14.75
CA ASP A 269 -19.47 28.45 13.81
C ASP A 269 -19.23 28.80 12.33
N SER A 270 -19.07 30.09 12.02
CA SER A 270 -18.80 30.56 10.66
C SER A 270 -17.33 30.40 10.22
N ALA A 271 -16.40 30.24 11.16
CA ALA A 271 -14.97 30.23 10.84
C ALA A 271 -14.56 28.93 10.13
N LEU A 272 -15.11 27.78 10.55
CA LEU A 272 -14.82 26.49 9.92
C LEU A 272 -15.29 26.49 8.46
N LEU A 273 -16.54 26.87 8.21
CA LEU A 273 -17.12 26.94 6.87
C LEU A 273 -16.35 27.92 5.97
N SER A 274 -16.01 29.10 6.53
CA SER A 274 -15.23 30.13 5.80
C SER A 274 -13.84 29.61 5.45
N ALA A 275 -13.16 28.93 6.37
CA ALA A 275 -11.85 28.35 6.14
C ALA A 275 -11.87 27.26 5.05
N ILE A 276 -12.88 26.39 5.05
CA ILE A 276 -13.06 25.38 3.99
C ILE A 276 -13.30 26.06 2.63
N ASN A 277 -14.28 26.97 2.55
CA ASN A 277 -14.69 27.61 1.30
C ASN A 277 -13.60 28.51 0.69
N LYS A 278 -12.69 29.05 1.49
CA LYS A 278 -11.55 29.81 0.99
C LYS A 278 -10.60 28.99 0.10
N HIS A 279 -10.56 27.69 0.33
CA HIS A 279 -9.69 26.76 -0.41
C HIS A 279 -10.41 25.89 -1.44
N LEU A 280 -11.75 26.05 -1.56
CA LEU A 280 -12.54 25.40 -2.62
C LEU A 280 -12.75 26.36 -3.81
N PRO A 281 -12.85 25.84 -5.06
CA PRO A 281 -13.29 26.65 -6.20
C PRO A 281 -14.64 27.33 -5.92
N GLN A 282 -14.85 28.51 -6.47
CA GLN A 282 -16.05 29.32 -6.20
C GLN A 282 -17.36 28.58 -6.57
N ASP A 283 -17.32 27.78 -7.62
CA ASP A 283 -18.42 26.95 -8.11
C ASP A 283 -18.61 25.63 -7.31
N MET A 284 -17.66 25.30 -6.44
CA MET A 284 -17.64 24.08 -5.61
C MET A 284 -17.77 24.38 -4.11
N GLN A 285 -18.11 25.60 -3.73
CA GLN A 285 -18.30 25.96 -2.33
C GLN A 285 -19.42 25.15 -1.68
N VAL A 286 -19.26 24.89 -0.40
CA VAL A 286 -20.15 24.08 0.44
C VAL A 286 -20.91 24.98 1.42
N ASP A 287 -22.01 24.48 1.94
CA ASP A 287 -22.77 25.14 3.01
C ASP A 287 -22.65 24.37 4.34
N LYS A 288 -23.33 24.87 5.36
CA LYS A 288 -23.28 24.27 6.72
C LYS A 288 -23.91 22.87 6.78
N ASP A 289 -24.79 22.54 5.82
CA ASP A 289 -25.52 21.27 5.77
C ASP A 289 -24.77 20.22 4.92
N GLU A 290 -23.61 20.60 4.33
CA GLU A 290 -22.74 19.65 3.64
C GLU A 290 -22.21 18.60 4.61
N GLU A 291 -22.32 17.33 4.21
CA GLU A 291 -21.86 16.22 5.02
C GLU A 291 -20.33 16.07 4.97
N VAL A 292 -19.77 15.66 6.08
CA VAL A 292 -18.36 15.34 6.24
C VAL A 292 -18.24 13.94 6.83
N LEU A 293 -17.45 13.10 6.19
CA LEU A 293 -17.04 11.81 6.75
C LEU A 293 -15.93 12.05 7.78
N VAL A 294 -16.18 11.74 9.03
CA VAL A 294 -15.17 11.85 10.10
C VAL A 294 -14.59 10.47 10.40
N LEU A 295 -13.30 10.33 10.21
CA LEU A 295 -12.55 9.11 10.45
C LEU A 295 -11.93 9.13 11.86
N ASN A 296 -11.83 7.95 12.49
CA ASN A 296 -11.07 7.74 13.73
C ASN A 296 -11.42 8.69 14.89
N ASN A 297 -12.67 9.12 15.01
CA ASN A 297 -13.10 10.09 16.02
C ASN A 297 -12.30 11.42 15.99
N THR A 298 -11.82 11.80 14.82
CA THR A 298 -10.95 12.99 14.62
C THR A 298 -11.48 14.24 15.30
N TYR A 299 -12.81 14.44 15.36
CA TYR A 299 -13.39 15.61 16.02
C TYR A 299 -13.12 15.66 17.53
N LEU A 300 -13.02 14.49 18.21
CA LEU A 300 -12.70 14.44 19.64
C LEU A 300 -11.25 14.84 19.88
N VAL A 301 -10.34 14.32 19.05
CA VAL A 301 -8.91 14.67 19.12
C VAL A 301 -8.73 16.15 18.79
N LEU A 302 -9.39 16.66 17.75
CA LEU A 302 -9.34 18.06 17.38
C LEU A 302 -9.89 18.96 18.50
N ASN A 303 -11.04 18.61 19.08
CA ASN A 303 -11.62 19.36 20.19
C ASN A 303 -10.71 19.38 21.41
N ASP A 304 -10.07 18.25 21.76
CA ASP A 304 -9.11 18.17 22.85
C ASP A 304 -7.89 19.05 22.59
N MET A 305 -7.31 18.97 21.39
CA MET A 305 -6.21 19.82 20.96
C MET A 305 -6.54 21.32 21.07
N LEU A 306 -7.71 21.73 20.59
CA LEU A 306 -8.13 23.13 20.60
C LEU A 306 -8.55 23.59 22.00
N THR A 307 -9.14 22.71 22.84
CA THR A 307 -9.58 23.02 24.21
C THR A 307 -8.42 23.37 25.13
N ILE A 308 -7.30 22.67 24.97
CA ILE A 308 -6.09 22.92 25.75
C ILE A 308 -5.26 24.05 25.09
N ALA A 309 -5.65 24.52 23.91
CA ALA A 309 -4.89 25.50 23.15
C ALA A 309 -5.04 26.90 23.75
N ASN A 310 -3.96 27.38 24.35
CA ASN A 310 -3.70 28.82 24.47
C ASN A 310 -2.84 29.26 23.27
N TRP A 311 -2.62 30.57 23.13
CA TRP A 311 -1.80 31.11 22.04
C TRP A 311 -0.41 30.45 21.90
N SER A 312 0.19 30.02 23.00
CA SER A 312 1.46 29.29 23.04
C SER A 312 1.39 27.94 22.31
N ARG A 313 0.26 27.24 22.36
CA ARG A 313 0.07 25.95 21.69
C ARG A 313 -0.16 26.07 20.20
N TYR A 314 -0.76 27.15 19.72
CA TYR A 314 -0.81 27.42 18.28
C TYR A 314 0.58 27.61 17.71
N VAL A 315 1.50 28.25 18.44
CA VAL A 315 2.91 28.31 18.06
C VAL A 315 3.52 26.94 17.96
N ASP A 316 3.29 26.08 18.96
CA ASP A 316 3.83 24.71 18.98
C ASP A 316 3.26 23.88 17.81
N LEU A 317 1.96 24.03 17.51
CA LEU A 317 1.28 23.37 16.40
C LEU A 317 1.82 23.84 15.03
N VAL A 318 2.07 25.14 14.87
CA VAL A 318 2.66 25.69 13.64
C VAL A 318 4.11 25.24 13.45
N LEU A 319 4.86 25.15 14.55
CA LEU A 319 6.22 24.59 14.51
C LEU A 319 6.20 23.11 14.11
N PHE A 320 5.27 22.34 14.71
CA PHE A 320 5.09 20.93 14.34
C PHE A 320 4.70 20.77 12.87
N SER A 321 3.70 21.50 12.38
CA SER A 321 3.25 21.37 11.00
C SER A 321 4.32 21.75 9.98
N GLY A 322 5.12 22.81 10.25
CA GLY A 322 6.25 23.16 9.42
C GLY A 322 7.35 22.08 9.41
N TRP A 323 7.64 21.50 10.58
CA TRP A 323 8.56 20.36 10.66
C TRP A 323 8.02 19.12 9.93
N ASN A 324 6.72 18.84 10.05
CA ASN A 324 6.07 17.77 9.31
C ASN A 324 6.18 17.97 7.80
N MET A 325 6.05 19.20 7.29
CA MET A 325 6.33 19.50 5.87
C MET A 325 7.78 19.20 5.49
N VAL A 326 8.74 19.59 6.34
CA VAL A 326 10.16 19.27 6.11
C VAL A 326 10.38 17.77 6.00
N ILE A 327 9.76 16.98 6.88
CA ILE A 327 9.88 15.53 6.87
C ILE A 327 9.18 14.93 5.63
N THR A 328 7.94 15.36 5.37
CA THR A 328 7.12 14.81 4.28
C THR A 328 7.73 15.10 2.90
N TYR A 329 8.29 16.30 2.72
CA TYR A 329 8.87 16.73 1.44
C TYR A 329 10.39 16.77 1.43
N ASN A 330 11.06 16.01 2.33
CA ASN A 330 12.54 15.99 2.43
C ASN A 330 13.22 15.63 1.10
N TYR A 331 12.54 14.90 0.23
CA TYR A 331 13.04 14.44 -1.06
C TYR A 331 13.21 15.53 -2.11
N GLY A 332 12.89 16.75 -1.84
CA GLY A 332 13.09 17.80 -2.84
C GLY A 332 13.75 19.04 -2.29
N MET A 333 13.88 19.14 -0.96
CA MET A 333 14.22 20.38 -0.32
C MET A 333 15.70 20.54 0.00
N SER A 334 16.36 19.48 0.47
CA SER A 334 17.69 19.64 1.07
C SER A 334 18.50 18.35 1.09
N SER A 335 19.65 18.38 0.42
CA SER A 335 20.63 17.31 0.48
C SER A 335 21.25 17.16 1.88
N SER A 336 21.37 18.26 2.61
CA SER A 336 21.84 18.28 3.99
C SER A 336 20.86 17.63 4.93
N MET A 337 19.55 17.81 4.69
CA MET A 337 18.50 17.18 5.47
C MET A 337 18.50 15.67 5.28
N LEU A 338 18.59 15.17 4.06
CA LEU A 338 18.66 13.73 3.79
C LEU A 338 19.83 13.07 4.54
N ARG A 339 21.01 13.69 4.54
CA ARG A 339 22.17 13.20 5.29
C ARG A 339 21.98 13.24 6.80
N CYS A 340 21.25 14.22 7.29
CA CYS A 340 20.96 14.31 8.73
C CYS A 340 19.97 13.25 9.17
N MET A 341 18.98 12.97 8.37
CA MET A 341 17.93 11.99 8.67
C MET A 341 18.45 10.55 8.71
N ASP A 342 19.43 10.23 7.85
CA ASP A 342 20.10 8.93 7.82
C ASP A 342 21.62 9.08 7.94
N PRO A 343 22.13 9.28 9.16
CA PRO A 343 23.58 9.46 9.38
C PRO A 343 24.39 8.18 9.12
N ASN A 344 23.75 7.01 9.00
CA ASN A 344 24.43 5.75 8.71
C ASN A 344 24.58 5.47 7.21
N ALA A 345 24.08 6.35 6.35
CA ALA A 345 24.11 6.19 4.89
C ALA A 345 25.19 6.99 4.12
N PRO A 346 26.37 7.36 4.68
CA PRO A 346 27.36 8.14 3.89
C PRO A 346 27.86 7.38 2.66
N GLY A 347 27.88 6.05 2.68
CA GLY A 347 28.23 5.21 1.53
C GLY A 347 27.07 4.87 0.59
N LEU A 348 25.84 5.17 0.98
CA LEU A 348 24.60 4.85 0.26
C LEU A 348 23.82 6.12 -0.11
N TYR A 349 24.41 7.30 0.03
CA TYR A 349 23.75 8.58 -0.19
C TYR A 349 23.09 8.68 -1.58
N SER A 350 23.79 8.23 -2.64
CA SER A 350 23.24 8.23 -4.00
C SER A 350 22.04 7.31 -4.14
N VAL A 351 22.05 6.16 -3.46
CA VAL A 351 20.94 5.20 -3.45
C VAL A 351 19.76 5.79 -2.68
N ALA A 352 20.02 6.40 -1.52
CA ALA A 352 18.97 7.06 -0.74
C ALA A 352 18.35 8.24 -1.51
N ALA A 353 19.15 9.05 -2.18
CA ALA A 353 18.67 10.14 -3.04
C ALA A 353 17.81 9.60 -4.20
N ALA A 354 18.28 8.55 -4.88
CA ALA A 354 17.55 7.94 -5.99
C ALA A 354 16.19 7.36 -5.53
N GLN A 355 16.18 6.66 -4.39
CA GLN A 355 14.94 6.15 -3.78
C GLN A 355 13.99 7.29 -3.42
N THR A 356 14.47 8.32 -2.75
CA THR A 356 13.71 9.50 -2.37
C THR A 356 13.08 10.19 -3.58
N CYS A 357 13.84 10.34 -4.68
CA CYS A 357 13.33 10.89 -5.93
C CYS A 357 12.29 9.98 -6.60
N LEU A 358 12.44 8.66 -6.52
CA LEU A 358 11.44 7.72 -7.01
C LEU A 358 10.14 7.83 -6.21
N ASP A 359 10.23 7.94 -4.89
CA ASP A 359 9.07 8.13 -4.02
C ASP A 359 8.31 9.42 -4.36
N ALA A 360 9.05 10.52 -4.61
CA ALA A 360 8.44 11.77 -5.06
C ALA A 360 7.68 11.63 -6.39
N MET A 361 8.24 10.89 -7.36
CA MET A 361 7.55 10.63 -8.64
C MET A 361 6.34 9.74 -8.45
N ASN A 362 6.42 8.74 -7.58
CA ASN A 362 5.29 7.87 -7.26
C ASN A 362 4.14 8.65 -6.60
N GLU A 363 4.45 9.57 -5.70
CA GLU A 363 3.48 10.44 -5.04
C GLU A 363 2.73 11.34 -6.04
N VAL A 364 3.43 11.94 -6.99
CA VAL A 364 2.83 12.90 -7.91
C VAL A 364 2.18 12.24 -9.12
N ALA A 365 2.68 11.09 -9.60
CA ALA A 365 2.17 10.44 -10.80
C ALA A 365 2.46 8.92 -10.86
N GLY A 366 1.99 8.19 -9.87
CA GLY A 366 2.25 6.75 -9.70
C GLY A 366 1.86 5.88 -10.90
N TYR A 367 0.72 6.15 -11.56
CA TYR A 367 0.32 5.37 -12.75
C TYR A 367 1.25 5.57 -13.96
N ALA A 368 1.90 6.72 -14.06
CA ALA A 368 2.89 6.91 -15.10
C ALA A 368 4.16 6.06 -14.85
N LEU A 369 4.53 5.81 -13.57
CA LEU A 369 5.55 4.82 -13.22
C LEU A 369 5.09 3.39 -13.51
N ALA A 370 3.80 3.08 -13.35
CA ALA A 370 3.25 1.76 -13.66
C ALA A 370 3.43 1.37 -15.14
N ARG A 371 3.50 2.35 -16.06
CA ARG A 371 3.74 2.09 -17.50
C ARG A 371 5.03 1.33 -17.76
N PHE A 372 6.09 1.58 -16.97
CA PHE A 372 7.35 0.84 -17.10
C PHE A 372 7.20 -0.67 -16.91
N PHE A 373 6.20 -1.10 -16.17
CA PHE A 373 5.87 -2.51 -15.99
C PHE A 373 4.98 -3.01 -17.13
N VAL A 374 3.93 -2.29 -17.46
CA VAL A 374 2.87 -2.76 -18.38
C VAL A 374 3.35 -2.82 -19.83
N ASP A 375 4.23 -1.90 -20.24
CA ASP A 375 4.69 -1.80 -21.63
C ASP A 375 5.69 -2.90 -22.04
N ARG A 376 6.09 -3.77 -21.12
CA ARG A 376 6.94 -4.93 -21.42
C ARG A 376 6.12 -6.14 -21.79
N ALA A 377 6.53 -6.87 -22.82
CA ALA A 377 5.84 -8.07 -23.31
C ALA A 377 5.67 -9.16 -22.22
N ALA A 378 6.70 -9.38 -21.38
CA ALA A 378 6.62 -10.34 -20.28
C ALA A 378 5.62 -9.90 -19.20
N GLN A 379 5.55 -8.61 -18.93
CA GLN A 379 4.65 -8.03 -17.95
C GLN A 379 3.20 -7.97 -18.47
N SER A 380 3.00 -7.72 -19.77
CA SER A 380 1.68 -7.82 -20.40
C SER A 380 1.09 -9.22 -20.22
N ARG A 381 1.92 -10.27 -20.30
CA ARG A 381 1.48 -11.64 -20.04
C ARG A 381 1.12 -11.85 -18.56
N ALA A 382 1.92 -11.34 -17.62
CA ALA A 382 1.62 -11.42 -16.20
C ALA A 382 0.29 -10.73 -15.86
N VAL A 383 0.01 -9.55 -16.44
CA VAL A 383 -1.27 -8.84 -16.28
C VAL A 383 -2.45 -9.69 -16.77
N LEU A 384 -2.31 -10.37 -17.91
CA LEU A 384 -3.35 -11.27 -18.43
C LEU A 384 -3.56 -12.47 -17.51
N ASP A 385 -2.50 -13.13 -17.07
CA ASP A 385 -2.59 -14.30 -16.18
C ASP A 385 -3.23 -13.92 -14.83
N VAL A 386 -2.93 -12.73 -14.28
CA VAL A 386 -3.58 -12.20 -13.06
C VAL A 386 -5.06 -11.89 -13.33
N SER A 387 -5.39 -11.29 -14.47
CA SER A 387 -6.78 -10.98 -14.85
C SER A 387 -7.62 -12.24 -14.98
N ASP A 388 -7.08 -13.27 -15.65
CA ASP A 388 -7.76 -14.56 -15.81
C ASP A 388 -7.95 -15.26 -14.46
N THR A 389 -6.92 -15.26 -13.62
CA THR A 389 -6.98 -15.81 -12.26
C THR A 389 -7.99 -15.08 -11.40
N TRP A 390 -8.03 -13.73 -11.47
CA TRP A 390 -9.02 -12.93 -10.75
C TRP A 390 -10.45 -13.26 -11.16
N ASN A 391 -10.71 -13.30 -12.46
CA ASN A 391 -12.05 -13.65 -12.97
C ASN A 391 -12.48 -15.04 -12.48
N ALA A 392 -11.57 -16.02 -12.51
CA ALA A 392 -11.86 -17.37 -12.02
C ALA A 392 -12.14 -17.40 -10.52
N VAL A 393 -11.34 -16.71 -9.68
CA VAL A 393 -11.54 -16.65 -8.22
C VAL A 393 -12.85 -15.94 -7.88
N ARG A 394 -13.14 -14.81 -8.54
CA ARG A 394 -14.39 -14.07 -8.36
C ARG A 394 -15.60 -14.91 -8.73
N ASP A 395 -15.58 -15.53 -9.91
CA ASP A 395 -16.73 -16.28 -10.44
C ASP A 395 -16.97 -17.58 -9.65
N ALA A 396 -15.90 -18.27 -9.23
CA ALA A 396 -16.00 -19.43 -8.34
C ALA A 396 -16.58 -19.04 -6.97
N THR A 397 -16.12 -17.95 -6.38
CA THR A 397 -16.64 -17.43 -5.11
C THR A 397 -18.13 -17.08 -5.23
N ARG A 398 -18.49 -16.34 -6.29
CA ARG A 398 -19.86 -15.95 -6.60
C ARG A 398 -20.78 -17.17 -6.75
N GLY A 399 -20.33 -18.17 -7.48
CA GLY A 399 -21.08 -19.42 -7.70
C GLY A 399 -21.23 -20.27 -6.44
N ASN A 400 -20.34 -20.12 -5.47
CA ASN A 400 -20.34 -20.89 -4.24
C ASN A 400 -21.32 -20.36 -3.19
N PHE A 401 -21.63 -19.06 -3.11
CA PHE A 401 -22.49 -18.48 -2.07
C PHE A 401 -23.84 -19.21 -1.88
N PRO A 402 -24.58 -19.58 -2.94
CA PRO A 402 -25.86 -20.30 -2.77
C PRO A 402 -25.71 -21.71 -2.20
N THR A 403 -24.50 -22.28 -2.18
CA THR A 403 -24.23 -23.63 -1.67
C THR A 403 -23.84 -23.66 -0.19
N LEU A 404 -23.58 -22.48 0.40
CA LEU A 404 -23.14 -22.36 1.78
C LEU A 404 -24.31 -22.63 2.76
N SER A 405 -24.24 -23.75 3.49
CA SER A 405 -25.29 -24.16 4.42
C SER A 405 -25.52 -23.19 5.59
N TRP A 406 -24.59 -22.34 5.89
CA TRP A 406 -24.65 -21.36 6.98
C TRP A 406 -25.21 -20.00 6.54
N MET A 407 -25.35 -19.77 5.23
CA MET A 407 -25.85 -18.54 4.62
C MET A 407 -27.24 -18.78 4.05
N ASP A 408 -28.19 -17.94 4.41
CA ASP A 408 -29.55 -18.03 3.81
C ASP A 408 -29.55 -17.43 2.38
N GLN A 409 -30.63 -17.76 1.64
CA GLN A 409 -30.72 -17.35 0.24
C GLN A 409 -30.72 -15.84 0.02
N SER A 410 -31.33 -15.07 0.94
CA SER A 410 -31.34 -13.60 0.82
C SER A 410 -29.97 -13.00 1.01
N THR A 411 -29.21 -13.50 1.99
CA THR A 411 -27.82 -13.10 2.24
C THR A 411 -26.92 -13.53 1.09
N ALA A 412 -27.08 -14.74 0.54
CA ALA A 412 -26.32 -15.20 -0.63
C ALA A 412 -26.55 -14.29 -1.85
N ALA A 413 -27.80 -13.90 -2.12
CA ALA A 413 -28.11 -12.94 -3.19
C ALA A 413 -27.46 -11.56 -2.95
N GLY A 414 -27.46 -11.08 -1.70
CA GLY A 414 -26.77 -9.85 -1.30
C GLY A 414 -25.25 -9.93 -1.50
N ALA A 415 -24.63 -11.04 -1.10
CA ALA A 415 -23.21 -11.30 -1.28
C ALA A 415 -22.81 -11.34 -2.77
N ILE A 416 -23.61 -11.98 -3.61
CA ILE A 416 -23.42 -11.97 -5.08
C ILE A 416 -23.45 -10.55 -5.62
N LYS A 417 -24.47 -9.76 -5.25
CA LYS A 417 -24.58 -8.37 -5.68
C LYS A 417 -23.38 -7.52 -5.20
N HIS A 418 -22.88 -7.80 -4.00
CA HIS A 418 -21.71 -7.12 -3.44
C HIS A 418 -20.46 -7.42 -4.26
N VAL A 419 -20.22 -8.69 -4.63
CA VAL A 419 -19.11 -9.08 -5.52
C VAL A 419 -19.29 -8.53 -6.92
N ASP A 420 -20.52 -8.54 -7.48
CA ASP A 420 -20.80 -8.00 -8.82
C ASP A 420 -20.57 -6.47 -8.90
N SER A 421 -20.70 -5.75 -7.79
CA SER A 421 -20.43 -4.31 -7.72
C SER A 421 -18.96 -3.96 -7.42
N LEU A 422 -18.13 -4.96 -7.09
CA LEU A 422 -16.71 -4.75 -6.81
C LEU A 422 -15.96 -4.38 -8.08
N ALA A 423 -15.39 -3.18 -8.10
CA ALA A 423 -14.47 -2.79 -9.16
C ALA A 423 -13.08 -3.40 -8.91
N SER A 424 -12.31 -3.54 -9.98
CA SER A 424 -10.91 -3.98 -9.86
C SER A 424 -10.05 -3.30 -10.90
N PHE A 425 -8.81 -3.00 -10.56
CA PHE A 425 -7.79 -2.74 -11.54
C PHE A 425 -6.55 -3.61 -11.31
N ILE A 426 -5.92 -4.00 -12.39
CA ILE A 426 -4.77 -4.87 -12.40
C ILE A 426 -3.65 -4.14 -13.13
N ALA A 427 -2.60 -3.80 -12.42
CA ALA A 427 -1.48 -2.94 -12.81
C ALA A 427 -1.86 -1.47 -13.07
N LEU A 428 -2.86 -1.21 -13.89
CA LEU A 428 -3.38 0.12 -14.24
C LEU A 428 -4.90 0.10 -14.31
N PRO A 429 -5.56 1.22 -13.98
CA PRO A 429 -6.96 1.43 -14.33
C PRO A 429 -7.19 1.27 -15.84
N ALA A 430 -8.27 0.57 -16.21
CA ALA A 430 -8.52 0.23 -17.64
C ALA A 430 -8.60 1.45 -18.55
N HIS A 431 -9.14 2.58 -18.05
CA HIS A 431 -9.25 3.82 -18.81
C HIS A 431 -7.91 4.55 -19.03
N LEU A 432 -6.82 4.16 -18.30
CA LEU A 432 -5.48 4.74 -18.44
C LEU A 432 -4.54 3.90 -19.34
N ASN A 433 -5.09 2.98 -20.10
CA ASN A 433 -4.28 2.07 -20.94
C ASN A 433 -3.61 2.74 -22.16
N SER A 434 -4.06 3.92 -22.59
CA SER A 434 -3.42 4.65 -23.70
C SER A 434 -2.56 5.81 -23.19
N SER A 435 -1.52 6.15 -23.96
CA SER A 435 -0.69 7.33 -23.68
C SER A 435 -1.51 8.61 -23.62
N GLN A 436 -2.48 8.78 -24.53
CA GLN A 436 -3.36 9.95 -24.56
C GLN A 436 -4.24 10.05 -23.31
N ALA A 437 -4.81 8.93 -22.84
CA ALA A 437 -5.64 8.93 -21.63
C ALA A 437 -4.81 9.22 -20.39
N LEU A 438 -3.60 8.67 -20.32
CA LEU A 438 -2.67 8.94 -19.23
C LEU A 438 -2.24 10.41 -19.20
N ASP A 439 -1.95 11.01 -20.36
CA ASP A 439 -1.59 12.42 -20.48
C ASP A 439 -2.74 13.36 -20.07
N ALA A 440 -3.97 13.01 -20.42
CA ALA A 440 -5.17 13.75 -19.99
C ALA A 440 -5.42 13.61 -18.48
N PHE A 441 -5.14 12.44 -17.91
CA PHE A 441 -5.24 12.21 -16.47
C PHE A 441 -4.22 13.04 -15.69
N TYR A 442 -2.98 13.11 -16.18
CA TYR A 442 -1.86 13.85 -15.59
C TYR A 442 -1.65 15.25 -16.18
N ASP A 443 -2.69 15.89 -16.72
CA ASP A 443 -2.62 17.24 -17.28
C ASP A 443 -2.18 18.30 -16.27
N TYR A 444 -2.36 18.02 -14.97
CA TYR A 444 -1.93 18.85 -13.86
C TYR A 444 -0.41 18.85 -13.62
N LEU A 445 0.37 17.93 -14.21
CA LEU A 445 1.82 18.01 -14.09
C LEU A 445 2.33 19.29 -14.71
N GLU A 446 3.11 20.05 -13.93
CA GLU A 446 3.66 21.32 -14.39
C GLU A 446 4.47 21.17 -15.69
N ALA A 447 4.19 22.01 -16.66
CA ALA A 447 4.80 21.94 -17.98
C ALA A 447 6.23 22.48 -17.99
N ASP A 448 6.49 23.52 -17.18
CA ASP A 448 7.81 24.15 -17.09
C ASP A 448 8.75 23.37 -16.19
N GLN A 449 9.56 22.51 -16.80
CA GLN A 449 10.58 21.71 -16.13
C GLN A 449 11.94 22.41 -16.06
N SER A 450 12.05 23.67 -16.49
CA SER A 450 13.26 24.48 -16.31
C SER A 450 13.43 25.00 -14.88
N GLN A 451 12.36 24.95 -14.07
CA GLN A 451 12.36 25.33 -12.66
C GLN A 451 13.16 24.32 -11.81
N PRO A 452 13.68 24.74 -10.63
CA PRO A 452 14.21 23.80 -9.66
C PRO A 452 13.19 22.68 -9.34
N PHE A 453 13.68 21.47 -9.11
CA PHE A 453 12.83 20.28 -8.95
C PHE A 453 11.70 20.50 -7.95
N PHE A 454 12.00 21.03 -6.77
CA PHE A 454 11.00 21.13 -5.71
C PHE A 454 9.91 22.17 -6.02
N HIS A 455 10.21 23.24 -6.77
CA HIS A 455 9.21 24.18 -7.30
C HIS A 455 8.26 23.49 -8.28
N TRP A 456 8.80 22.71 -9.21
CA TRP A 456 8.02 21.90 -10.15
C TRP A 456 7.12 20.92 -9.42
N PHE A 457 7.64 20.22 -8.42
CA PHE A 457 6.93 19.22 -7.63
C PHE A 457 5.75 19.84 -6.86
N ILE A 458 5.99 20.88 -6.05
CA ILE A 458 4.95 21.55 -5.24
C ILE A 458 3.86 22.18 -6.12
N LYS A 459 4.23 22.72 -7.28
CA LYS A 459 3.27 23.30 -8.22
C LYS A 459 2.39 22.21 -8.86
N SER A 460 2.97 21.12 -9.30
CA SER A 460 2.24 19.95 -9.80
C SER A 460 1.30 19.39 -8.72
N TRP A 461 1.77 19.30 -7.49
CA TRP A 461 0.99 18.82 -6.35
C TRP A 461 -0.21 19.73 -6.05
N LYS A 462 0.00 21.05 -6.05
CA LYS A 462 -1.09 22.02 -5.87
C LYS A 462 -2.14 21.91 -6.99
N GLN A 463 -1.70 21.81 -8.25
CA GLN A 463 -2.58 21.65 -9.40
C GLN A 463 -3.38 20.34 -9.33
N ARG A 464 -2.76 19.25 -8.85
CA ARG A 464 -3.46 17.99 -8.56
C ARG A 464 -4.56 18.19 -7.51
N SER A 465 -4.23 18.85 -6.40
CA SER A 465 -5.21 19.13 -5.34
C SER A 465 -6.39 19.96 -5.86
N ASP A 466 -6.13 20.96 -6.70
CA ASP A 466 -7.18 21.77 -7.31
C ASP A 466 -8.07 20.96 -8.28
N LYS A 467 -7.48 20.01 -9.01
CA LYS A 467 -8.25 19.08 -9.85
C LYS A 467 -9.15 18.18 -9.01
N LEU A 468 -8.63 17.60 -7.91
CA LEU A 468 -9.39 16.71 -7.02
C LEU A 468 -10.56 17.45 -6.35
N LYS A 469 -10.43 18.72 -5.98
CA LYS A 469 -11.52 19.53 -5.39
C LYS A 469 -12.76 19.63 -6.29
N ARG A 470 -12.62 19.46 -7.59
CA ARG A 470 -13.73 19.46 -8.54
C ARG A 470 -14.57 18.20 -8.53
N LEU A 471 -14.10 17.14 -7.83
CA LEU A 471 -14.86 15.90 -7.66
C LEU A 471 -15.95 16.01 -6.59
N ILE A 472 -16.02 17.09 -5.81
CA ILE A 472 -17.04 17.22 -4.77
C ILE A 472 -18.45 17.07 -5.37
N ARG A 473 -19.26 16.20 -4.76
CA ARG A 473 -20.60 15.78 -5.21
C ARG A 473 -20.65 14.96 -6.51
N GLU A 474 -19.51 14.68 -7.15
CA GLU A 474 -19.46 13.75 -8.29
C GLU A 474 -19.89 12.35 -7.86
N ASP A 475 -20.54 11.64 -8.77
CA ASP A 475 -20.92 10.23 -8.55
C ASP A 475 -19.71 9.32 -8.73
N PRO A 476 -19.19 8.69 -7.66
CA PRO A 476 -18.08 7.75 -7.77
C PRO A 476 -18.46 6.44 -8.47
N ASN A 477 -19.75 6.22 -8.82
CA ASN A 477 -20.14 5.09 -9.67
C ASN A 477 -19.72 5.31 -11.13
N VAL A 478 -19.35 6.52 -11.52
CA VAL A 478 -18.57 6.73 -12.74
C VAL A 478 -17.23 6.02 -12.55
N GLN A 479 -17.02 4.95 -13.26
CA GLN A 479 -15.87 4.04 -13.08
C GLN A 479 -14.51 4.77 -13.13
N VAL A 480 -14.41 5.81 -13.94
CA VAL A 480 -13.22 6.67 -14.07
C VAL A 480 -12.79 7.24 -12.72
N HIS A 481 -13.73 7.70 -11.90
CA HIS A 481 -13.41 8.32 -10.60
C HIS A 481 -13.10 7.30 -9.51
N ARG A 482 -13.71 6.11 -9.57
CA ARG A 482 -13.42 5.04 -8.59
C ARG A 482 -12.01 4.50 -8.68
N GLU A 483 -11.43 4.53 -9.87
CA GLU A 483 -10.11 4.00 -10.16
C GLU A 483 -9.00 5.06 -10.05
N ASP A 484 -9.37 6.33 -9.81
CA ASP A 484 -8.44 7.46 -9.72
C ASP A 484 -7.72 7.58 -8.36
N MET A 485 -7.42 6.46 -7.74
CA MET A 485 -6.76 6.46 -6.45
C MET A 485 -5.25 6.65 -6.57
N PRO A 486 -4.64 7.43 -5.67
CA PRO A 486 -3.19 7.50 -5.58
C PRO A 486 -2.68 6.22 -4.90
N LEU A 487 -2.37 5.21 -5.71
CA LEU A 487 -1.70 4.00 -5.23
C LEU A 487 -0.24 4.02 -5.63
N SER A 488 0.59 3.46 -4.76
CA SER A 488 2.01 3.28 -5.04
C SER A 488 2.21 2.21 -6.11
N SER A 489 2.76 2.58 -7.26
CA SER A 489 3.14 1.62 -8.30
C SER A 489 4.43 0.86 -7.99
N VAL A 490 5.15 1.29 -6.97
CA VAL A 490 6.44 0.71 -6.58
C VAL A 490 6.32 -0.32 -5.45
N ASP A 491 5.16 -0.41 -4.79
CA ASP A 491 4.96 -1.35 -3.70
C ASP A 491 4.62 -2.75 -4.20
N VAL A 492 5.25 -3.74 -3.62
CA VAL A 492 4.90 -5.15 -3.83
C VAL A 492 3.70 -5.47 -2.96
N ASN A 493 2.51 -5.16 -3.46
CA ASN A 493 1.27 -5.35 -2.68
C ASN A 493 0.02 -5.46 -3.57
N ALA A 494 -1.08 -5.86 -2.93
CA ALA A 494 -2.45 -5.78 -3.41
C ALA A 494 -3.32 -5.22 -2.29
N PHE A 495 -4.49 -4.64 -2.62
CA PHE A 495 -5.39 -4.03 -1.64
C PHE A 495 -6.85 -4.21 -2.02
N TYR A 496 -7.68 -4.48 -1.02
CA TYR A 496 -9.07 -4.09 -1.06
C TYR A 496 -9.23 -2.72 -0.37
N LEU A 497 -9.86 -1.79 -1.04
CA LEU A 497 -10.06 -0.43 -0.59
C LEU A 497 -11.55 -0.18 -0.36
N PRO A 498 -11.99 -0.24 0.90
CA PRO A 498 -13.43 -0.25 1.23
C PRO A 498 -14.15 1.03 0.83
N LEU A 499 -13.53 2.23 0.99
CA LEU A 499 -14.14 3.50 0.59
C LEU A 499 -14.47 3.55 -0.90
N TYR A 500 -13.66 2.91 -1.72
CA TYR A 500 -13.82 2.86 -3.17
C TYR A 500 -14.57 1.61 -3.63
N HIS A 501 -14.72 0.61 -2.76
CA HIS A 501 -15.18 -0.72 -3.10
C HIS A 501 -14.45 -1.28 -4.32
N ILE A 502 -13.14 -1.24 -4.28
CA ILE A 502 -12.25 -1.63 -5.36
C ILE A 502 -11.15 -2.56 -4.87
N MET A 503 -10.79 -3.52 -5.68
CA MET A 503 -9.60 -4.34 -5.53
C MET A 503 -8.51 -3.83 -6.46
N ALA A 504 -7.35 -3.53 -5.92
CA ALA A 504 -6.19 -3.03 -6.64
C ALA A 504 -5.02 -4.01 -6.56
N ILE A 505 -4.53 -4.46 -7.70
CA ILE A 505 -3.33 -5.30 -7.80
C ILE A 505 -2.23 -4.47 -8.41
N LEU A 506 -1.23 -4.14 -7.60
CA LEU A 506 -0.15 -3.26 -8.02
C LEU A 506 0.80 -3.96 -8.99
N PRO A 507 1.39 -3.23 -9.95
CA PRO A 507 2.25 -3.84 -10.97
C PRO A 507 3.51 -4.50 -10.37
N ALA A 508 4.02 -4.00 -9.27
CA ALA A 508 5.24 -4.50 -8.64
C ALA A 508 5.12 -5.94 -8.10
N ILE A 509 3.91 -6.39 -7.68
CA ILE A 509 3.69 -7.77 -7.23
C ILE A 509 3.59 -8.78 -8.39
N MET A 510 3.43 -8.31 -9.63
CA MET A 510 3.20 -9.17 -10.79
C MET A 510 4.49 -9.79 -11.33
N ALA A 511 5.30 -10.35 -10.46
CA ALA A 511 6.56 -11.04 -10.78
C ALA A 511 6.78 -12.23 -9.86
N PRO A 512 7.69 -13.17 -10.19
CA PRO A 512 8.03 -14.27 -9.29
C PRO A 512 8.51 -13.77 -7.91
N PRO A 513 8.10 -14.43 -6.82
CA PRO A 513 7.38 -15.71 -6.75
C PRO A 513 5.86 -15.63 -6.81
N TYR A 514 5.26 -14.45 -6.93
CA TYR A 514 3.80 -14.24 -6.86
C TYR A 514 3.11 -14.52 -8.19
N VAL A 515 3.69 -14.08 -9.30
CA VAL A 515 3.18 -14.31 -10.64
C VAL A 515 4.29 -14.87 -11.51
N SER A 516 4.06 -16.04 -12.05
CA SER A 516 5.04 -16.72 -12.91
C SER A 516 4.38 -17.13 -14.22
N PRO A 517 4.40 -16.25 -15.24
CA PRO A 517 3.81 -16.57 -16.54
C PRO A 517 4.40 -17.84 -17.15
N GLY A 518 3.53 -18.70 -17.70
CA GLY A 518 3.94 -19.95 -18.30
C GLY A 518 4.23 -21.11 -17.34
N LEU A 519 4.08 -20.90 -16.02
CA LEU A 519 4.12 -22.00 -15.05
C LEU A 519 2.77 -22.75 -14.96
N ALA A 520 2.83 -23.94 -14.36
CA ALA A 520 1.63 -24.71 -14.05
C ALA A 520 0.61 -23.86 -13.29
N PRO A 521 -0.69 -23.89 -13.63
CA PRO A 521 -1.72 -23.11 -12.93
C PRO A 521 -1.70 -23.26 -11.42
N ALA A 522 -1.34 -24.44 -10.90
CA ALA A 522 -1.17 -24.68 -9.47
C ALA A 522 -0.27 -23.64 -8.78
N VAL A 523 0.78 -23.16 -9.46
CA VAL A 523 1.68 -22.14 -8.92
C VAL A 523 0.97 -20.80 -8.81
N ASN A 524 0.40 -20.29 -9.89
CA ASN A 524 -0.25 -18.98 -9.90
C ASN A 524 -1.53 -18.96 -9.04
N TYR A 525 -2.33 -20.03 -9.04
CA TYR A 525 -3.50 -20.10 -8.15
C TYR A 525 -3.13 -20.24 -6.68
N GLY A 526 -2.04 -20.96 -6.37
CA GLY A 526 -1.51 -21.10 -5.01
C GLY A 526 -0.92 -19.81 -4.46
N SER A 527 -0.27 -19.00 -5.31
CA SER A 527 0.36 -17.71 -4.95
C SER A 527 -0.57 -16.53 -5.21
N ILE A 528 -0.50 -15.89 -6.37
CA ILE A 528 -1.33 -14.69 -6.64
C ILE A 528 -2.84 -14.97 -6.51
N GLY A 529 -3.31 -16.17 -6.86
CA GLY A 529 -4.71 -16.54 -6.68
C GLY A 529 -5.16 -16.47 -5.23
N LYS A 530 -4.31 -16.91 -4.30
CA LYS A 530 -4.54 -16.79 -2.86
C LYS A 530 -4.57 -15.33 -2.41
N ILE A 531 -3.68 -14.46 -2.93
CA ILE A 531 -3.69 -13.02 -2.65
C ILE A 531 -5.00 -12.39 -3.18
N LEU A 532 -5.41 -12.72 -4.39
CA LEU A 532 -6.69 -12.25 -4.97
C LEU A 532 -7.90 -12.67 -4.13
N GLY A 533 -7.88 -13.92 -3.64
CA GLY A 533 -8.88 -14.43 -2.70
C GLY A 533 -8.85 -13.73 -1.35
N HIS A 534 -7.65 -13.37 -0.86
CA HIS A 534 -7.43 -12.61 0.37
C HIS A 534 -8.06 -11.20 0.26
N GLU A 535 -7.77 -10.46 -0.80
CA GLU A 535 -8.35 -9.13 -1.03
C GLU A 535 -9.88 -9.20 -1.23
N LEU A 536 -10.37 -10.22 -1.94
CA LEU A 536 -11.81 -10.46 -2.05
C LEU A 536 -12.45 -10.77 -0.69
N SER A 537 -11.73 -11.40 0.23
CA SER A 537 -12.23 -11.71 1.56
C SER A 537 -12.38 -10.45 2.42
N HIS A 538 -11.50 -9.47 2.26
CA HIS A 538 -11.65 -8.17 2.93
C HIS A 538 -12.94 -7.44 2.55
N ALA A 539 -13.52 -7.68 1.37
CA ALA A 539 -14.84 -7.14 1.03
C ALA A 539 -15.98 -7.66 1.94
N PHE A 540 -15.74 -8.74 2.67
CA PHE A 540 -16.64 -9.33 3.65
C PHE A 540 -16.21 -9.15 5.12
N ASP A 541 -15.10 -8.45 5.36
CA ASP A 541 -14.63 -8.14 6.71
C ASP A 541 -15.67 -7.29 7.45
N PRO A 542 -16.06 -7.65 8.68
CA PRO A 542 -17.04 -6.90 9.46
C PRO A 542 -16.69 -5.44 9.65
N ARG A 543 -15.39 -5.08 9.63
CA ARG A 543 -14.93 -3.69 9.73
C ARG A 543 -15.43 -2.82 8.57
N PHE A 544 -15.64 -3.42 7.39
CA PHE A 544 -15.94 -2.70 6.16
C PHE A 544 -17.37 -2.93 5.66
N THR A 545 -18.01 -4.04 6.07
CA THR A 545 -19.36 -4.40 5.61
C THR A 545 -20.49 -3.94 6.52
N THR A 546 -20.16 -3.40 7.70
CA THR A 546 -21.14 -3.14 8.76
C THR A 546 -21.56 -1.67 8.89
N GLN A 547 -21.05 -0.76 8.07
CA GLN A 547 -21.31 0.66 8.28
C GLN A 547 -22.33 1.24 7.30
N THR A 548 -23.56 1.36 7.79
CA THR A 548 -24.49 2.38 7.32
C THR A 548 -24.16 3.73 8.01
N ARG A 549 -24.82 4.82 7.59
CA ARG A 549 -24.70 6.16 8.22
C ARG A 549 -24.86 6.14 9.76
N THR A 550 -25.58 5.16 10.29
CA THR A 550 -25.90 4.97 11.72
C THR A 550 -25.02 3.94 12.41
N GLY A 551 -24.03 3.35 11.70
CA GLY A 551 -23.19 2.28 12.26
C GLY A 551 -23.86 0.89 12.25
N ASP A 552 -25.03 0.78 11.61
CA ASP A 552 -25.75 -0.48 11.51
C ASP A 552 -25.08 -1.44 10.54
N ILE A 553 -25.37 -2.75 10.71
CA ILE A 553 -24.92 -3.80 9.82
C ILE A 553 -25.44 -3.54 8.40
N ALA A 554 -24.60 -3.78 7.39
CA ALA A 554 -25.00 -3.70 5.99
C ALA A 554 -26.32 -4.46 5.78
N THR A 555 -27.30 -3.80 5.18
CA THR A 555 -28.69 -4.23 5.12
C THR A 555 -28.95 -5.54 4.36
N TRP A 556 -27.93 -6.07 3.67
CA TRP A 556 -28.05 -7.33 2.92
C TRP A 556 -27.74 -8.60 3.74
N TRP A 557 -27.12 -8.47 4.93
CA TRP A 557 -26.94 -9.59 5.86
C TRP A 557 -28.24 -9.87 6.62
N SER A 558 -28.71 -11.11 6.62
CA SER A 558 -29.70 -11.53 7.61
C SER A 558 -29.03 -11.68 8.98
N GLN A 559 -29.84 -11.56 10.04
CA GLN A 559 -29.35 -11.71 11.40
C GLN A 559 -28.75 -13.10 11.65
N SER A 560 -29.38 -14.16 11.10
CA SER A 560 -28.93 -15.55 11.24
C SER A 560 -27.60 -15.79 10.51
N SER A 561 -27.48 -15.36 9.24
CA SER A 561 -26.25 -15.52 8.47
C SER A 561 -25.09 -14.73 9.06
N TYR A 562 -25.36 -13.53 9.57
CA TYR A 562 -24.34 -12.73 10.25
C TYR A 562 -23.88 -13.37 11.57
N ALA A 563 -24.78 -13.95 12.36
CA ALA A 563 -24.40 -14.71 13.56
C ALA A 563 -23.52 -15.91 13.22
N ASN A 564 -23.91 -16.71 12.20
CA ASN A 564 -23.12 -17.83 11.71
C ASN A 564 -21.73 -17.41 11.19
N PHE A 565 -21.64 -16.24 10.57
CA PHE A 565 -20.35 -15.69 10.12
C PHE A 565 -19.46 -15.31 11.32
N LYS A 566 -20.03 -14.67 12.35
CA LYS A 566 -19.29 -14.35 13.58
C LYS A 566 -18.76 -15.59 14.29
N ASP A 567 -19.55 -16.68 14.32
CA ASP A 567 -19.10 -17.96 14.91
C ASP A 567 -17.88 -18.53 14.16
N ARG A 568 -17.80 -18.35 12.85
CA ARG A 568 -16.65 -18.74 12.04
C ARG A 568 -15.42 -17.87 12.30
N LEU A 569 -15.63 -16.57 12.46
CA LEU A 569 -14.55 -15.66 12.88
C LEU A 569 -14.04 -16.00 14.27
N GLU A 570 -14.93 -16.38 15.21
CA GLU A 570 -14.53 -16.79 16.55
C GLU A 570 -13.76 -18.12 16.54
N CYS A 571 -14.08 -19.01 15.60
CA CYS A 571 -13.27 -20.22 15.36
C CYS A 571 -11.83 -19.85 14.98
N VAL A 572 -11.64 -18.92 14.01
CA VAL A 572 -10.31 -18.44 13.59
C VAL A 572 -9.61 -17.72 14.74
N ARG A 573 -10.33 -16.89 15.51
CA ARG A 573 -9.81 -16.22 16.70
C ARG A 573 -9.26 -17.23 17.70
N SER A 574 -9.99 -18.30 17.96
CA SER A 574 -9.59 -19.36 18.88
C SER A 574 -8.33 -20.10 18.39
N GLN A 575 -8.19 -20.30 17.08
CA GLN A 575 -6.95 -20.88 16.52
C GLN A 575 -5.78 -19.92 16.68
N LEU A 576 -5.99 -18.62 16.35
CA LEU A 576 -4.96 -17.59 16.46
C LEU A 576 -4.44 -17.45 17.89
N ALA A 577 -5.32 -17.52 18.89
CA ALA A 577 -4.97 -17.44 20.31
C ALA A 577 -3.99 -18.52 20.77
N ASN A 578 -3.89 -19.66 20.08
CA ASN A 578 -2.89 -20.69 20.38
C ASN A 578 -1.46 -20.29 20.02
N TYR A 579 -1.28 -19.21 19.26
CA TYR A 579 0.02 -18.74 18.75
C TYR A 579 0.42 -17.38 19.31
N THR A 580 -0.40 -16.77 20.16
CA THR A 580 -0.16 -15.42 20.71
C THR A 580 -0.34 -15.44 22.22
N ASP A 581 0.66 -14.97 22.96
CA ASP A 581 0.60 -14.82 24.41
C ASP A 581 -0.13 -13.53 24.87
N SER A 582 -0.60 -12.69 23.95
CA SER A 582 -1.19 -11.40 24.31
C SER A 582 -2.42 -11.04 23.46
N GLU A 583 -3.43 -10.48 24.13
CA GLU A 583 -4.58 -9.79 23.51
C GLU A 583 -4.15 -8.59 22.63
N SER A 584 -2.87 -8.20 22.66
CA SER A 584 -2.32 -7.04 21.97
C SER A 584 -2.26 -7.17 20.44
N HIS A 585 -2.38 -8.39 19.89
CA HIS A 585 -2.42 -8.62 18.43
C HIS A 585 -3.84 -8.52 17.85
N GLY A 586 -4.76 -8.14 18.63
CA GLY A 586 -6.11 -7.62 18.39
C GLY A 586 -6.84 -7.98 17.11
N PHE A 587 -7.79 -7.12 16.81
CA PHE A 587 -8.76 -7.23 15.73
C PHE A 587 -8.13 -7.22 14.32
N ASN A 588 -7.01 -6.51 14.13
CA ASN A 588 -6.34 -6.44 12.82
C ASN A 588 -5.73 -7.79 12.41
N ALA A 589 -5.05 -8.47 13.33
CA ALA A 589 -4.50 -9.79 13.06
C ALA A 589 -5.60 -10.84 12.77
N LEU A 590 -6.76 -10.74 13.44
CA LEU A 590 -7.92 -11.59 13.13
C LEU A 590 -8.43 -11.37 11.71
N SER A 591 -8.53 -10.10 11.29
CA SER A 591 -8.96 -9.75 9.94
C SER A 591 -8.03 -10.32 8.87
N GLU A 592 -6.73 -10.17 9.05
CA GLU A 592 -5.73 -10.71 8.12
C GLU A 592 -5.74 -12.25 8.12
N THR A 593 -5.89 -12.88 9.29
CA THR A 593 -5.99 -14.36 9.40
C THR A 593 -7.27 -14.89 8.75
N PHE A 594 -8.37 -14.18 8.91
CA PHE A 594 -9.63 -14.47 8.20
C PHE A 594 -9.42 -14.38 6.68
N ALA A 595 -8.81 -13.29 6.22
CA ALA A 595 -8.58 -13.07 4.79
C ALA A 595 -7.64 -14.12 4.19
N ASP A 596 -6.56 -14.50 4.90
CA ASP A 596 -5.65 -15.59 4.48
C ASP A 596 -6.38 -16.93 4.40
N THR A 597 -7.24 -17.25 5.40
CA THR A 597 -7.97 -18.54 5.45
C THR A 597 -9.02 -18.59 4.34
N ALA A 598 -9.95 -17.63 4.30
CA ALA A 598 -11.01 -17.59 3.31
C ALA A 598 -10.47 -17.35 1.89
N GLY A 599 -9.35 -16.63 1.76
CA GLY A 599 -8.67 -16.41 0.49
C GLY A 599 -8.07 -17.69 -0.10
N THR A 600 -7.47 -18.53 0.76
CA THR A 600 -6.97 -19.86 0.35
C THR A 600 -8.11 -20.74 -0.15
N GLU A 601 -9.26 -20.76 0.56
CA GLU A 601 -10.46 -21.50 0.14
C GLU A 601 -10.99 -21.02 -1.23
N LYS A 602 -11.08 -19.69 -1.44
CA LYS A 602 -11.54 -19.11 -2.71
C LYS A 602 -10.63 -19.44 -3.89
N ALA A 603 -9.33 -19.29 -3.69
CA ALA A 603 -8.34 -19.64 -4.71
C ALA A 603 -8.40 -21.15 -5.03
N ARG A 604 -8.57 -21.98 -4.00
CA ARG A 604 -8.71 -23.44 -4.15
C ARG A 604 -9.95 -23.81 -4.94
N LEU A 605 -11.08 -23.18 -4.61
CA LEU A 605 -12.34 -23.39 -5.30
C LEU A 605 -12.22 -23.09 -6.82
N ALA A 606 -11.57 -21.97 -7.15
CA ALA A 606 -11.31 -21.62 -8.55
C ALA A 606 -10.36 -22.62 -9.23
N TYR A 607 -9.30 -23.02 -8.55
CA TYR A 607 -8.33 -23.99 -9.08
C TYR A 607 -8.96 -25.36 -9.34
N ASP A 608 -9.90 -25.81 -8.52
CA ASP A 608 -10.60 -27.10 -8.66
C ASP A 608 -11.42 -27.22 -9.94
N SER A 609 -11.78 -26.09 -10.56
CA SER A 609 -12.50 -26.09 -11.84
C SER A 609 -11.59 -26.36 -13.05
N LEU A 610 -10.27 -26.34 -12.85
CA LEU A 610 -9.32 -26.55 -13.94
C LEU A 610 -9.10 -28.03 -14.23
N PRO A 611 -8.76 -28.38 -15.50
CA PRO A 611 -8.37 -29.74 -15.84
C PRO A 611 -7.11 -30.17 -15.09
N THR A 612 -6.95 -31.46 -14.91
CA THR A 612 -5.77 -32.06 -14.27
C THR A 612 -4.50 -31.62 -14.97
N GLN A 613 -3.56 -31.10 -14.21
CA GLN A 613 -2.26 -30.61 -14.65
C GLN A 613 -1.15 -31.53 -14.10
N PRO A 614 0.00 -31.57 -14.71
CA PRO A 614 1.14 -32.28 -14.19
C PRO A 614 1.74 -31.57 -12.95
N GLY A 615 2.44 -32.33 -12.08
CA GLY A 615 3.16 -31.78 -10.95
C GLY A 615 4.55 -31.23 -11.31
N MET A 616 5.28 -30.66 -10.37
CA MET A 616 6.63 -30.10 -10.55
C MET A 616 7.50 -30.43 -9.31
N LEU A 617 8.81 -30.63 -9.50
CA LEU A 617 9.78 -30.87 -8.41
C LEU A 617 9.46 -32.09 -7.52
N GLY A 618 8.69 -33.05 -8.06
CA GLY A 618 8.23 -34.23 -7.33
C GLY A 618 6.96 -34.01 -6.50
N TYR A 619 6.36 -32.82 -6.55
CA TYR A 619 5.04 -32.53 -6.02
C TYR A 619 3.95 -32.82 -7.07
N SER A 620 2.85 -33.41 -6.63
CA SER A 620 1.63 -33.42 -7.46
C SER A 620 1.11 -31.99 -7.65
N GLN A 621 0.22 -31.78 -8.64
CA GLN A 621 -0.42 -30.48 -8.84
C GLN A 621 -1.15 -29.97 -7.57
N GLU A 622 -1.77 -30.89 -6.83
CA GLU A 622 -2.48 -30.58 -5.60
C GLU A 622 -1.54 -30.11 -4.49
N GLN A 623 -0.39 -30.78 -4.36
CA GLN A 623 0.66 -30.40 -3.42
C GLN A 623 1.30 -29.07 -3.82
N LEU A 624 1.55 -28.88 -5.12
CA LEU A 624 2.21 -27.70 -5.66
C LEU A 624 1.41 -26.41 -5.39
N PHE A 625 0.09 -26.46 -5.42
CA PHE A 625 -0.77 -25.33 -5.05
C PHE A 625 -0.42 -24.83 -3.63
N PHE A 626 -0.35 -25.71 -2.66
CA PHE A 626 -0.04 -25.33 -1.27
C PHE A 626 1.42 -24.95 -1.06
N VAL A 627 2.35 -25.63 -1.74
CA VAL A 627 3.79 -25.32 -1.70
C VAL A 627 4.04 -23.91 -2.25
N ALA A 628 3.45 -23.56 -3.40
CA ALA A 628 3.57 -22.25 -4.00
C ALA A 628 2.98 -21.15 -3.10
N GLY A 629 1.80 -21.40 -2.53
CA GLY A 629 1.14 -20.46 -1.61
C GLY A 629 1.86 -20.28 -0.27
N CYS A 630 2.75 -21.19 0.09
CA CYS A 630 3.63 -21.05 1.25
C CYS A 630 4.94 -20.34 0.87
N PHE A 631 5.49 -20.61 -0.32
CA PHE A 631 6.75 -20.03 -0.78
C PHE A 631 6.75 -18.52 -0.84
N GLU A 632 5.62 -17.89 -1.12
CA GLU A 632 5.47 -16.43 -1.09
C GLU A 632 5.81 -15.80 0.26
N PHE A 633 5.62 -16.54 1.36
CA PHE A 633 5.86 -16.10 2.74
C PHE A 633 7.22 -16.42 3.28
N CYS A 634 8.15 -16.99 2.49
CA CYS A 634 9.49 -17.27 2.99
C CYS A 634 10.19 -16.01 3.49
N ALA A 635 10.73 -16.08 4.72
CA ALA A 635 11.29 -14.95 5.43
C ALA A 635 12.43 -15.36 6.37
N LYS A 636 13.27 -14.40 6.74
CA LYS A 636 14.40 -14.57 7.66
C LYS A 636 13.96 -14.75 9.12
N TYR A 637 12.87 -14.07 9.50
CA TYR A 637 12.31 -14.09 10.85
C TYR A 637 10.85 -14.55 10.81
N PRO A 638 10.60 -15.83 10.50
CA PRO A 638 9.26 -16.29 10.13
C PRO A 638 8.25 -16.32 11.27
N TYR A 639 8.73 -16.36 12.52
CA TYR A 639 7.89 -16.41 13.72
C TYR A 639 7.74 -15.05 14.42
N SER A 640 8.35 -13.99 13.86
CA SER A 640 8.22 -12.64 14.39
C SER A 640 6.94 -11.99 13.91
N TRP A 641 6.19 -11.39 14.83
CA TRP A 641 5.05 -10.57 14.54
C TRP A 641 5.49 -9.17 14.12
N GLU A 642 4.69 -8.50 13.29
CA GLU A 642 4.92 -7.09 13.01
C GLU A 642 4.78 -6.25 14.29
N ALA A 643 5.55 -5.19 14.38
CA ALA A 643 5.56 -4.32 15.56
C ALA A 643 4.18 -3.70 15.89
N LEU A 644 3.31 -3.54 14.89
CA LEU A 644 1.94 -3.02 15.06
C LEU A 644 0.87 -4.11 15.18
N GLY A 645 1.25 -5.40 15.14
CA GLY A 645 0.33 -6.53 15.23
C GLY A 645 -0.71 -6.63 14.10
N LYS A 646 -0.48 -5.93 12.96
CA LYS A 646 -1.41 -5.93 11.83
C LYS A 646 -1.39 -7.29 11.13
N TYR A 647 -0.19 -7.81 10.83
CA TYR A 647 -0.03 -9.10 10.18
C TYR A 647 0.48 -10.16 11.16
N PRO A 648 -0.09 -11.38 11.11
CA PRO A 648 0.50 -12.53 11.77
C PRO A 648 1.89 -12.85 11.22
N ALA A 649 2.66 -13.59 12.01
CA ALA A 649 3.97 -14.09 11.60
C ALA A 649 3.88 -14.89 10.28
N PHE A 650 4.88 -14.78 9.40
CA PHE A 650 4.88 -15.41 8.07
C PHE A 650 4.65 -16.93 8.11
N ALA A 651 5.25 -17.62 9.07
CA ALA A 651 5.00 -19.05 9.24
C ALA A 651 3.54 -19.37 9.58
N LEU A 652 2.87 -18.49 10.33
CA LEU A 652 1.45 -18.64 10.66
C LEU A 652 0.57 -18.38 9.45
N ARG A 653 0.88 -17.37 8.62
CA ARG A 653 0.17 -17.07 7.37
C ARG A 653 0.25 -18.20 6.34
N CYS A 654 1.31 -19.05 6.40
CA CYS A 654 1.40 -20.29 5.63
C CYS A 654 0.60 -21.42 6.29
N ASN A 655 0.91 -21.76 7.55
CA ASN A 655 0.46 -23.00 8.18
C ASN A 655 -1.01 -22.98 8.60
N LEU A 656 -1.53 -21.84 9.11
CA LEU A 656 -2.89 -21.81 9.65
C LEU A 656 -3.98 -21.96 8.57
N PRO A 657 -3.91 -21.26 7.42
CA PRO A 657 -4.89 -21.46 6.34
C PRO A 657 -4.91 -22.90 5.83
N VAL A 658 -3.76 -23.53 5.62
CA VAL A 658 -3.68 -24.91 5.11
C VAL A 658 -4.18 -25.94 6.13
N SER A 659 -4.04 -25.68 7.43
CA SER A 659 -4.59 -26.56 8.48
C SER A 659 -6.13 -26.59 8.44
N ASN A 660 -6.76 -25.56 7.92
CA ASN A 660 -8.20 -25.48 7.73
C ASN A 660 -8.68 -26.10 6.40
N GLU A 661 -7.76 -26.41 5.48
CA GLU A 661 -8.07 -26.93 4.15
C GLU A 661 -7.99 -28.47 4.10
N LYS A 662 -9.16 -29.13 3.92
CA LYS A 662 -9.24 -30.61 3.85
C LYS A 662 -8.39 -31.19 2.70
N LYS A 663 -8.33 -30.47 1.58
CA LYS A 663 -7.58 -30.92 0.39
C LYS A 663 -6.07 -30.90 0.60
N PHE A 664 -5.57 -30.02 1.47
CA PHE A 664 -4.19 -30.08 1.92
C PHE A 664 -3.87 -31.41 2.60
N ALA A 665 -4.65 -31.76 3.61
CA ALA A 665 -4.46 -33.00 4.34
C ALA A 665 -4.58 -34.25 3.42
N ALA A 666 -5.46 -34.22 2.43
CA ALA A 666 -5.61 -35.28 1.44
C ALA A 666 -4.40 -35.34 0.47
N ALA A 667 -3.93 -34.18 -0.04
CA ALA A 667 -2.81 -34.11 -0.98
C ALA A 667 -1.50 -34.63 -0.38
N PHE A 668 -1.26 -34.30 0.88
CA PHE A 668 -0.03 -34.75 1.60
C PHE A 668 -0.25 -36.03 2.41
N LYS A 669 -1.46 -36.60 2.41
CA LYS A 669 -1.84 -37.81 3.15
C LYS A 669 -1.61 -37.66 4.67
N CYS A 670 -1.91 -36.50 5.20
CA CYS A 670 -1.69 -36.19 6.60
C CYS A 670 -2.61 -37.03 7.50
N PRO A 671 -2.08 -37.72 8.52
CA PRO A 671 -2.88 -38.45 9.47
C PRO A 671 -3.79 -37.49 10.27
N THR A 672 -4.98 -37.96 10.64
CA THR A 672 -5.87 -37.18 11.49
C THR A 672 -5.21 -36.90 12.83
N GLY A 673 -5.20 -35.63 13.24
CA GLY A 673 -4.54 -35.17 14.47
C GLY A 673 -3.09 -34.71 14.26
N ALA A 674 -2.52 -34.79 13.04
CA ALA A 674 -1.28 -34.08 12.71
C ALA A 674 -1.49 -32.56 12.89
N ALA A 675 -0.41 -31.82 13.09
CA ALA A 675 -0.46 -30.38 13.37
C ALA A 675 -1.26 -29.61 12.30
N LEU A 676 -1.08 -29.96 11.01
CA LEU A 676 -1.81 -29.34 9.90
C LEU A 676 -3.01 -30.18 9.41
N ASN A 677 -3.45 -31.17 10.19
CA ASN A 677 -4.71 -31.91 9.99
C ASN A 677 -5.52 -32.02 11.29
N PRO A 678 -5.91 -30.89 11.91
CA PRO A 678 -6.65 -30.89 13.17
C PRO A 678 -8.06 -31.45 12.99
N PRO A 679 -8.67 -32.01 14.06
CA PRO A 679 -10.03 -32.54 14.01
C PRO A 679 -11.10 -31.46 13.81
N LYS A 680 -10.83 -30.23 14.27
CA LYS A 680 -11.71 -29.06 14.09
C LYS A 680 -11.05 -28.07 13.13
N ARG A 681 -11.76 -27.68 12.10
CA ARG A 681 -11.35 -26.69 11.11
C ARG A 681 -12.26 -25.48 11.11
N CYS A 682 -11.70 -24.33 10.81
CA CYS A 682 -12.42 -23.08 10.64
C CYS A 682 -12.54 -22.77 9.15
N THR A 683 -13.74 -22.97 8.59
CA THR A 683 -13.99 -22.81 7.15
C THR A 683 -15.10 -21.79 6.90
N PHE A 684 -15.02 -21.12 5.76
CA PHE A 684 -16.00 -20.14 5.29
C PHE A 684 -16.77 -20.64 4.07
N HIS A 685 -16.33 -21.76 3.49
CA HIS A 685 -16.96 -22.47 2.38
C HIS A 685 -17.60 -23.78 2.80
#